data_2b81977ff1faa655f4244b8b6d97c740
#
_entry.id   2b81977ff1faa655f4244b8b6d97c740
#
_cell.length_a   1.000
_cell.length_b   1.000
_cell.length_c   1.000
_cell.angle_alpha   90.00
_cell.angle_beta   90.00
_cell.angle_gamma   90.00
#
_symmetry.space_group_name_H-M   'P 1'
#
loop_
_entity.id
_entity.type
_entity.pdbx_description
1 polymer ?
#
loop_
_entity_poly.entity_id
_entity_poly.type
_entity_poly.pdbx_seq_one_letter_code
_entity_poly.pdbx_strand_id
1 'polypeptide(L)'
;MAAVTQVDPTEAPAWAHVLLEAVAGRARDVAVVMGFVCLSQVPLATALVDQGVMDAVLAHAECDEDACAAAHMLSEGASHAPLRSQLAAREAVTQWLASQSKASAPLRAILDLVHIKLAIQTDKALPDDVCCAAWTSTVSFLETTPPPAKLSVPLYFEPVYTAYGDALESLYYLVSRPALRVALSERGATLRKLGALLDMPKKSLFPARNASGPQVSVYSDKDAPTPLAPAHAFVIVSILTTMTAYLPQRSAQDHQIHALRRSAMQKAGQNVQDDDADERLQPAAVQRRVRALVDADIVPRLVSLATQPQPDQLRQALQSLFLALVTEQDAAFRGLLIQQGLSRALLAQAQHVYTQEETDNLLPLQALAKLSVSTDPALLYGLDGTPARAAAYLAVLFLAPSATLLQVFEATLALTNLASMSPAMASCVAHAKCASSEHADVQAAITPMFLQYESDMFRCALLELLCNLAQDESTFIYWSGEDQVSSDDSSDEVLRLHTPYGRIRFLLTLLDVSDEHVPLLKAVTGLLATLSSSPATCELLVRMPPESVHALVDVLTYSYASPLAMYELALRVMTVISSLTQYAAWLGPSRSDQVRTCLSHLLPAVREFVQAQHKATSTEPLQKQVLAVALDIFQTIT
;
A
#
# COMPACT_ATOMS: atom_id res chain seq x y z
N MET A 1 38.21 16.64 8.56
CA MET A 1 36.86 16.05 8.85
C MET A 1 36.92 14.84 9.78
N ALA A 2 37.75 13.82 9.55
CA ALA A 2 37.85 12.66 10.46
C ALA A 2 38.26 13.03 11.92
N ALA A 3 38.98 14.13 12.13
CA ALA A 3 39.37 14.58 13.48
C ALA A 3 38.21 15.17 14.30
N VAL A 4 37.17 15.71 13.65
CA VAL A 4 36.03 16.36 14.32
C VAL A 4 35.08 15.37 14.98
N THR A 5 34.99 14.14 14.48
CA THR A 5 34.09 13.10 14.99
C THR A 5 34.51 12.52 16.35
N GLN A 6 35.70 12.89 16.85
CA GLN A 6 36.27 12.37 18.11
C GLN A 6 36.51 13.47 19.17
N VAL A 7 36.05 14.71 18.93
CA VAL A 7 36.26 15.84 19.85
C VAL A 7 35.34 15.77 21.04
N ASP A 8 35.89 15.87 22.25
CA ASP A 8 35.11 15.99 23.48
C ASP A 8 34.49 17.41 23.55
N PRO A 9 33.20 17.57 23.86
CA PRO A 9 32.57 18.89 24.07
C PRO A 9 33.30 19.79 25.07
N THR A 10 34.05 19.23 26.00
CA THR A 10 34.87 19.99 26.98
C THR A 10 36.04 20.75 26.32
N GLU A 11 36.43 20.38 25.12
CA GLU A 11 37.48 21.08 24.33
C GLU A 11 36.92 22.28 23.54
N ALA A 12 35.62 22.56 23.60
CA ALA A 12 34.97 23.65 22.88
C ALA A 12 35.67 25.02 23.04
N PRO A 13 36.20 25.44 24.20
CA PRO A 13 36.89 26.71 24.34
C PRO A 13 38.19 26.79 23.50
N ALA A 14 38.96 25.69 23.42
CA ALA A 14 40.15 25.63 22.60
C ALA A 14 39.84 25.70 21.10
N TRP A 15 38.82 24.96 20.69
CA TRP A 15 38.30 25.00 19.30
C TRP A 15 37.75 26.38 18.94
N ALA A 16 36.97 27.01 19.84
CA ALA A 16 36.43 28.34 19.63
C ALA A 16 37.52 29.37 19.42
N HIS A 17 38.60 29.33 20.21
CA HIS A 17 39.75 30.23 20.08
C HIS A 17 40.37 30.11 18.68
N VAL A 18 40.67 28.90 18.22
CA VAL A 18 41.26 28.66 16.88
C VAL A 18 40.32 29.10 15.76
N LEU A 19 39.03 28.82 15.87
CA LEU A 19 38.06 29.20 14.85
C LEU A 19 37.85 30.72 14.80
N LEU A 20 37.76 31.40 15.95
CA LEU A 20 37.63 32.85 16.03
C LEU A 20 38.86 33.59 15.44
N GLU A 21 40.08 33.09 15.68
CA GLU A 21 41.29 33.65 15.04
C GLU A 21 41.27 33.45 13.51
N ALA A 22 40.71 32.34 13.02
CA ALA A 22 40.65 32.03 11.60
C ALA A 22 39.59 32.81 10.83
N VAL A 23 38.50 33.25 11.48
CA VAL A 23 37.33 33.85 10.84
C VAL A 23 37.68 35.08 10.01
N ALA A 24 38.53 36.00 10.50
CA ALA A 24 38.85 37.26 9.83
C ALA A 24 39.46 37.09 8.41
N GLY A 25 40.12 35.95 8.14
CA GLY A 25 40.72 35.67 6.82
C GLY A 25 40.11 34.46 6.11
N ARG A 26 39.26 33.68 6.76
CA ARG A 26 38.71 32.40 6.27
C ARG A 26 37.30 32.15 6.73
N ALA A 27 36.42 33.15 6.70
CA ALA A 27 35.04 33.03 7.17
C ALA A 27 34.29 31.84 6.53
N ARG A 28 34.47 31.64 5.22
CA ARG A 28 33.94 30.52 4.46
C ARG A 28 34.38 29.15 5.01
N ASP A 29 35.69 28.98 5.23
CA ASP A 29 36.21 27.70 5.73
C ASP A 29 35.69 27.38 7.13
N VAL A 30 35.62 28.41 8.00
CA VAL A 30 35.06 28.28 9.35
C VAL A 30 33.58 27.94 9.31
N ALA A 31 32.81 28.59 8.42
CA ALA A 31 31.39 28.29 8.22
C ALA A 31 31.17 26.81 7.84
N VAL A 32 32.00 26.28 6.95
CA VAL A 32 31.94 24.89 6.52
C VAL A 32 32.28 23.92 7.63
N VAL A 33 33.32 24.21 8.42
CA VAL A 33 33.67 23.39 9.58
C VAL A 33 32.57 23.41 10.59
N MET A 34 31.97 24.57 10.88
CA MET A 34 30.85 24.70 11.80
C MET A 34 29.60 23.96 11.30
N GLY A 35 29.26 24.03 10.01
CA GLY A 35 28.16 23.25 9.42
C GLY A 35 28.36 21.75 9.63
N PHE A 36 29.59 21.25 9.40
CA PHE A 36 29.91 19.85 9.65
C PHE A 36 29.82 19.47 11.16
N VAL A 37 30.25 20.35 12.06
CA VAL A 37 30.10 20.15 13.51
C VAL A 37 28.63 20.13 13.90
N CYS A 38 27.79 21.01 13.34
CA CYS A 38 26.35 21.02 13.55
C CYS A 38 25.69 19.69 13.16
N LEU A 39 26.12 19.08 12.06
CA LEU A 39 25.59 17.79 11.60
C LEU A 39 26.05 16.60 12.45
N SER A 40 27.32 16.61 12.88
CA SER A 40 27.97 15.42 13.45
C SER A 40 28.06 15.43 14.98
N GLN A 41 28.10 16.62 15.61
CA GLN A 41 28.39 16.79 17.04
C GLN A 41 27.58 17.93 17.67
N VAL A 42 26.27 17.73 17.83
CA VAL A 42 25.36 18.77 18.37
C VAL A 42 25.83 19.36 19.71
N PRO A 43 26.34 18.60 20.69
CA PRO A 43 26.82 19.18 21.94
C PRO A 43 28.02 20.13 21.74
N LEU A 44 28.99 19.77 20.90
CA LEU A 44 30.13 20.64 20.57
C LEU A 44 29.64 21.87 19.79
N ALA A 45 28.74 21.71 18.83
CA ALA A 45 28.15 22.82 18.08
C ALA A 45 27.47 23.81 19.00
N THR A 46 26.67 23.35 19.97
CA THR A 46 26.01 24.18 20.98
C THR A 46 27.02 25.01 21.77
N ALA A 47 28.08 24.37 22.25
CA ALA A 47 29.12 25.05 23.00
C ALA A 47 29.90 26.08 22.17
N LEU A 48 30.20 25.79 20.89
CA LEU A 48 30.85 26.74 19.97
C LEU A 48 29.94 27.93 19.62
N VAL A 49 28.64 27.72 19.49
CA VAL A 49 27.66 28.79 19.32
C VAL A 49 27.65 29.70 20.55
N ASP A 50 27.70 29.14 21.76
CA ASP A 50 27.76 29.92 22.99
C ASP A 50 29.06 30.74 23.13
N GLN A 51 30.16 30.27 22.54
CA GLN A 51 31.43 31.00 22.47
C GLN A 51 31.46 32.09 21.36
N GLY A 52 30.34 32.28 20.62
CA GLY A 52 30.22 33.34 19.61
C GLY A 52 30.87 33.05 18.26
N VAL A 53 31.32 31.82 17.98
CA VAL A 53 31.96 31.47 16.71
C VAL A 53 31.01 31.71 15.53
N MET A 54 29.74 31.37 15.68
CA MET A 54 28.77 31.56 14.62
C MET A 54 28.48 33.04 14.36
N ASP A 55 28.38 33.86 15.40
CA ASP A 55 28.20 35.32 15.29
C ASP A 55 29.39 35.98 14.55
N ALA A 56 30.60 35.53 14.86
CA ALA A 56 31.81 35.99 14.17
C ALA A 56 31.79 35.63 12.68
N VAL A 57 31.36 34.40 12.30
CA VAL A 57 31.21 34.00 10.90
C VAL A 57 30.21 34.90 10.19
N LEU A 58 29.04 35.17 10.79
CA LEU A 58 28.02 36.05 10.21
C LEU A 58 28.52 37.48 10.01
N ALA A 59 29.32 38.00 10.94
CA ALA A 59 29.88 39.33 10.85
C ALA A 59 30.92 39.48 9.74
N HIS A 60 31.58 38.40 9.33
CA HIS A 60 32.63 38.41 8.28
C HIS A 60 32.17 37.80 6.95
N ALA A 61 30.88 37.48 6.79
CA ALA A 61 30.32 36.97 5.53
C ALA A 61 30.02 38.15 4.58
N GLU A 62 31.04 38.71 3.97
CA GLU A 62 30.97 39.94 3.17
C GLU A 62 30.62 39.68 1.69
N CYS A 63 31.01 38.56 1.13
CA CYS A 63 30.73 38.22 -0.27
C CYS A 63 29.64 37.12 -0.38
N ASP A 64 29.06 36.96 -1.58
CA ASP A 64 28.02 35.97 -1.85
C ASP A 64 28.47 34.53 -1.50
N GLU A 65 29.73 34.17 -1.72
CA GLU A 65 30.23 32.83 -1.39
C GLU A 65 30.32 32.61 0.11
N ASP A 66 30.77 33.61 0.87
CA ASP A 66 30.82 33.53 2.33
C ASP A 66 29.41 33.52 2.92
N ALA A 67 28.51 34.33 2.37
CA ALA A 67 27.10 34.35 2.76
C ALA A 67 26.38 33.02 2.49
N CYS A 68 26.68 32.38 1.36
CA CYS A 68 26.15 31.02 1.09
C CYS A 68 26.65 29.99 2.10
N ALA A 69 27.95 30.01 2.43
CA ALA A 69 28.53 29.11 3.42
C ALA A 69 27.95 29.35 4.84
N ALA A 70 27.80 30.62 5.20
CA ALA A 70 27.16 31.02 6.46
C ALA A 70 25.67 30.60 6.54
N ALA A 71 24.92 30.76 5.45
CA ALA A 71 23.53 30.29 5.36
C ALA A 71 23.44 28.76 5.48
N HIS A 72 24.33 28.01 4.85
CA HIS A 72 24.43 26.56 5.02
C HIS A 72 24.73 26.17 6.47
N MET A 73 25.67 26.80 7.11
CA MET A 73 25.98 26.58 8.53
C MET A 73 24.73 26.77 9.41
N LEU A 74 23.94 27.82 9.15
CA LEU A 74 22.69 28.07 9.86
C LEU A 74 21.64 26.99 9.54
N SER A 75 21.50 26.57 8.27
CA SER A 75 20.59 25.52 7.85
C SER A 75 20.88 24.20 8.55
N GLU A 76 22.15 23.80 8.62
CA GLU A 76 22.57 22.57 9.28
C GLU A 76 22.34 22.64 10.80
N GLY A 77 22.66 23.77 11.45
CA GLY A 77 22.37 23.99 12.87
C GLY A 77 20.88 23.96 13.17
N ALA A 78 20.05 24.57 12.31
CA ALA A 78 18.60 24.59 12.49
C ALA A 78 17.91 23.23 12.26
N SER A 79 18.62 22.23 11.71
CA SER A 79 18.12 20.87 11.57
C SER A 79 17.91 20.17 12.93
N HIS A 80 18.62 20.58 13.98
CA HIS A 80 18.57 20.01 15.31
C HIS A 80 17.80 20.91 16.29
N ALA A 81 16.78 20.39 16.97
CA ALA A 81 15.90 21.17 17.82
C ALA A 81 16.61 22.04 18.89
N PRO A 82 17.64 21.55 19.63
CA PRO A 82 18.36 22.38 20.60
C PRO A 82 19.06 23.58 19.96
N LEU A 83 19.83 23.35 18.87
CA LEU A 83 20.53 24.40 18.15
C LEU A 83 19.55 25.36 17.48
N ARG A 84 18.48 24.88 16.87
CA ARG A 84 17.44 25.70 16.25
C ARG A 84 16.87 26.71 17.22
N SER A 85 16.51 26.26 18.44
CA SER A 85 15.99 27.16 19.48
C SER A 85 17.00 28.22 19.90
N GLN A 86 18.27 27.83 20.02
CA GLN A 86 19.37 28.74 20.34
C GLN A 86 19.61 29.76 19.21
N LEU A 87 19.62 29.33 17.95
CA LEU A 87 19.81 30.19 16.79
C LEU A 87 18.64 31.16 16.59
N ALA A 88 17.41 30.70 16.77
CA ALA A 88 16.22 31.55 16.65
C ALA A 88 16.18 32.68 17.71
N ALA A 89 16.80 32.47 18.87
CA ALA A 89 16.88 33.46 19.95
C ALA A 89 18.06 34.46 19.77
N ARG A 90 18.97 34.24 18.82
CA ARG A 90 20.16 35.09 18.65
C ARG A 90 19.88 36.31 17.78
N GLU A 91 20.15 37.48 18.32
CA GLU A 91 19.99 38.76 17.64
C GLU A 91 20.90 38.88 16.40
N ALA A 92 22.14 38.40 16.46
CA ALA A 92 23.07 38.36 15.34
C ALA A 92 22.52 37.59 14.14
N VAL A 93 21.89 36.44 14.36
CA VAL A 93 21.24 35.65 13.29
C VAL A 93 20.09 36.43 12.67
N THR A 94 19.21 37.01 13.48
CA THR A 94 18.04 37.78 13.01
C THR A 94 18.48 39.02 12.20
N GLN A 95 19.48 39.78 12.70
CA GLN A 95 20.01 40.96 12.02
C GLN A 95 20.71 40.60 10.71
N TRP A 96 21.48 39.52 10.69
CA TRP A 96 22.18 39.06 9.50
C TRP A 96 21.18 38.61 8.42
N LEU A 97 20.18 37.80 8.76
CA LEU A 97 19.11 37.40 7.85
C LEU A 97 18.37 38.59 7.26
N ALA A 98 18.04 39.60 8.06
CA ALA A 98 17.37 40.82 7.61
C ALA A 98 18.26 41.65 6.65
N SER A 99 19.57 41.63 6.81
CA SER A 99 20.51 42.33 5.95
C SER A 99 20.60 41.76 4.53
N GLN A 100 20.18 40.49 4.31
CA GLN A 100 20.29 39.77 3.04
C GLN A 100 19.18 40.11 2.02
N SER A 101 18.62 41.31 2.06
CA SER A 101 17.49 41.73 1.21
C SER A 101 17.79 41.69 -0.31
N LYS A 102 19.05 41.79 -0.70
CA LYS A 102 19.55 41.79 -2.09
C LYS A 102 20.26 40.49 -2.46
N ALA A 103 20.00 39.39 -1.77
CA ALA A 103 20.63 38.10 -2.00
C ALA A 103 20.48 37.63 -3.46
N SER A 104 21.53 37.02 -4.01
CA SER A 104 21.48 36.31 -5.29
C SER A 104 20.45 35.18 -5.26
N ALA A 105 20.03 34.67 -6.43
CA ALA A 105 19.05 33.60 -6.48
C ALA A 105 19.49 32.31 -5.75
N PRO A 106 20.76 31.86 -5.85
CA PRO A 106 21.28 30.76 -5.05
C PRO A 106 21.23 31.03 -3.54
N LEU A 107 21.73 32.21 -3.11
CA LEU A 107 21.70 32.56 -1.69
C LEU A 107 20.27 32.68 -1.16
N ARG A 108 19.34 33.20 -1.95
CA ARG A 108 17.92 33.27 -1.57
C ARG A 108 17.33 31.89 -1.31
N ALA A 109 17.63 30.88 -2.15
CA ALA A 109 17.12 29.52 -1.95
C ALA A 109 17.60 28.92 -0.62
N ILE A 110 18.87 29.17 -0.24
CA ILE A 110 19.41 28.69 1.05
C ILE A 110 18.77 29.46 2.21
N LEU A 111 18.58 30.77 2.09
CA LEU A 111 17.96 31.61 3.11
C LEU A 111 16.49 31.21 3.36
N ASP A 112 15.74 30.88 2.30
CA ASP A 112 14.37 30.38 2.44
C ASP A 112 14.33 29.09 3.26
N LEU A 113 15.27 28.16 3.04
CA LEU A 113 15.41 26.95 3.84
C LEU A 113 15.74 27.28 5.31
N VAL A 114 16.66 28.23 5.55
CA VAL A 114 17.00 28.67 6.92
C VAL A 114 15.76 29.24 7.63
N HIS A 115 15.01 30.12 6.96
CA HIS A 115 13.78 30.70 7.55
C HIS A 115 12.76 29.60 7.86
N ILE A 116 12.54 28.64 6.97
CA ILE A 116 11.64 27.51 7.18
C ILE A 116 12.12 26.70 8.40
N LYS A 117 13.39 26.28 8.43
CA LYS A 117 13.92 25.46 9.53
C LYS A 117 13.85 26.19 10.87
N LEU A 118 14.18 27.46 10.95
CA LEU A 118 14.08 28.25 12.17
C LEU A 118 12.63 28.44 12.66
N ALA A 119 11.66 28.47 11.73
CA ALA A 119 10.24 28.59 12.05
C ALA A 119 9.61 27.27 12.53
N ILE A 120 10.26 26.11 12.36
CA ILE A 120 9.75 24.81 12.82
C ILE A 120 9.69 24.79 14.35
N GLN A 121 8.50 24.66 14.89
CA GLN A 121 8.27 24.44 16.32
C GLN A 121 7.63 23.06 16.53
N THR A 122 7.96 22.46 17.66
CA THR A 122 7.36 21.18 18.04
C THR A 122 5.83 21.36 18.14
N ASP A 123 5.10 20.49 17.47
CA ASP A 123 3.63 20.44 17.46
C ASP A 123 2.90 21.65 16.87
N LYS A 124 3.58 22.51 16.12
CA LYS A 124 2.96 23.63 15.41
C LYS A 124 3.23 23.58 13.91
N ALA A 125 2.20 23.92 13.13
CA ALA A 125 2.35 24.09 11.69
C ALA A 125 3.23 25.33 11.38
N LEU A 126 3.97 25.27 10.26
CA LEU A 126 4.76 26.42 9.79
C LEU A 126 3.88 27.69 9.64
N PRO A 127 4.36 28.88 10.02
CA PRO A 127 3.62 30.12 9.84
C PRO A 127 3.29 30.41 8.37
N ASP A 128 2.12 30.98 8.10
CA ASP A 128 1.64 31.21 6.73
C ASP A 128 2.48 32.25 5.97
N ASP A 129 2.96 33.27 6.65
CA ASP A 129 3.84 34.32 6.09
C ASP A 129 5.17 33.74 5.61
N VAL A 130 5.81 32.87 6.42
CA VAL A 130 7.03 32.15 6.04
C VAL A 130 6.75 31.23 4.85
N CYS A 131 5.65 30.49 4.88
CA CYS A 131 5.26 29.60 3.79
C CYS A 131 5.04 30.34 2.48
N CYS A 132 4.29 31.45 2.49
CA CYS A 132 3.98 32.21 1.28
C CYS A 132 5.23 32.86 0.66
N ALA A 133 6.10 33.42 1.49
CA ALA A 133 7.36 34.02 1.02
C ALA A 133 8.27 32.98 0.39
N ALA A 134 8.58 31.89 1.11
CA ALA A 134 9.46 30.83 0.64
C ALA A 134 8.88 30.08 -0.57
N TRP A 135 7.57 29.85 -0.64
CA TRP A 135 6.93 29.18 -1.77
C TRP A 135 7.23 29.84 -3.11
N THR A 136 7.01 31.16 -3.18
CA THR A 136 7.16 31.89 -4.43
C THR A 136 8.60 31.86 -4.94
N SER A 137 9.58 32.07 -4.06
CA SER A 137 10.99 32.09 -4.44
C SER A 137 11.53 30.67 -4.74
N THR A 138 11.19 29.68 -3.92
CA THR A 138 11.58 28.26 -4.13
C THR A 138 11.07 27.72 -5.46
N VAL A 139 9.78 27.91 -5.76
CA VAL A 139 9.20 27.42 -7.02
C VAL A 139 9.78 28.17 -8.21
N SER A 140 9.91 29.51 -8.13
CA SER A 140 10.56 30.30 -9.19
C SER A 140 12.00 29.86 -9.43
N PHE A 141 12.78 29.62 -8.38
CA PHE A 141 14.15 29.12 -8.49
C PHE A 141 14.18 27.74 -9.20
N LEU A 142 13.36 26.80 -8.78
CA LEU A 142 13.30 25.47 -9.41
C LEU A 142 12.84 25.54 -10.87
N GLU A 143 11.94 26.45 -11.23
CA GLU A 143 11.45 26.62 -12.60
C GLU A 143 12.45 27.34 -13.53
N THR A 144 13.21 28.27 -13.05
CA THR A 144 14.11 29.10 -13.87
C THR A 144 15.56 28.60 -13.91
N THR A 145 16.03 27.99 -12.82
CA THR A 145 17.40 27.50 -12.72
C THR A 145 17.54 26.13 -13.37
N PRO A 146 18.47 25.94 -14.31
CA PRO A 146 18.76 24.60 -14.84
C PRO A 146 19.38 23.73 -13.74
N PRO A 147 19.10 22.41 -13.73
CA PRO A 147 19.81 21.50 -12.84
C PRO A 147 21.31 21.51 -13.16
N PRO A 148 22.17 21.31 -12.16
CA PRO A 148 23.61 21.34 -12.35
C PRO A 148 24.05 20.24 -13.34
N ALA A 149 24.83 20.64 -14.36
CA ALA A 149 25.22 19.77 -15.49
C ALA A 149 26.20 18.64 -15.14
N LYS A 150 26.85 18.68 -14.00
CA LYS A 150 27.79 17.66 -13.51
C LYS A 150 27.72 17.52 -12.00
N LEU A 151 27.47 16.30 -11.54
CA LEU A 151 27.82 15.85 -10.20
C LEU A 151 29.32 15.40 -10.23
N SER A 152 30.24 16.31 -10.34
CA SER A 152 31.55 16.06 -9.75
C SER A 152 31.32 15.94 -8.25
N VAL A 153 31.94 14.96 -7.58
CA VAL A 153 31.90 14.71 -6.12
C VAL A 153 31.37 15.93 -5.37
N PRO A 154 30.34 15.81 -4.51
CA PRO A 154 29.76 16.96 -3.86
C PRO A 154 30.86 17.73 -3.13
N LEU A 155 31.46 18.62 -3.81
CA LEU A 155 32.15 19.70 -3.17
C LEU A 155 31.01 20.53 -2.60
N TYR A 156 30.84 20.54 -1.31
CA TYR A 156 29.95 21.39 -0.51
C TYR A 156 30.03 22.89 -0.88
N PHE A 157 30.64 23.23 -1.98
CA PHE A 157 31.18 24.54 -2.31
C PHE A 157 30.78 25.08 -3.68
N GLU A 158 29.99 24.33 -4.48
CA GLU A 158 29.40 24.97 -5.66
C GLU A 158 28.02 25.55 -5.28
N PRO A 159 27.88 26.89 -5.16
CA PRO A 159 26.67 27.53 -4.63
C PRO A 159 25.38 27.10 -5.38
N VAL A 160 25.51 26.85 -6.69
CA VAL A 160 24.36 26.46 -7.53
C VAL A 160 23.87 25.04 -7.22
N TYR A 161 24.80 24.11 -6.96
CA TYR A 161 24.44 22.72 -6.65
C TYR A 161 23.76 22.60 -5.29
N THR A 162 24.34 23.22 -4.27
CA THR A 162 23.77 23.24 -2.92
C THR A 162 22.42 23.96 -2.91
N ALA A 163 22.32 25.13 -3.52
CA ALA A 163 21.07 25.89 -3.60
C ALA A 163 19.94 25.11 -4.27
N TYR A 164 20.23 24.23 -5.23
CA TYR A 164 19.22 23.38 -5.84
C TYR A 164 18.71 22.29 -4.87
N GLY A 165 19.61 21.70 -4.10
CA GLY A 165 19.29 20.78 -3.02
C GLY A 165 18.47 21.45 -1.93
N ASP A 166 18.87 22.66 -1.51
CA ASP A 166 18.17 23.45 -0.49
C ASP A 166 16.77 23.87 -0.95
N ALA A 167 16.59 24.21 -2.24
CA ALA A 167 15.28 24.49 -2.80
C ALA A 167 14.37 23.26 -2.80
N LEU A 168 14.91 22.06 -3.09
CA LEU A 168 14.16 20.81 -2.99
C LEU A 168 13.80 20.50 -1.53
N GLU A 169 14.73 20.71 -0.59
CA GLU A 169 14.45 20.51 0.84
C GLU A 169 13.43 21.53 1.36
N SER A 170 13.50 22.78 0.92
CA SER A 170 12.47 23.80 1.21
C SER A 170 11.08 23.35 0.72
N LEU A 171 11.00 22.85 -0.52
CA LEU A 171 9.75 22.35 -1.08
C LEU A 171 9.20 21.16 -0.27
N TYR A 172 10.07 20.27 0.22
CA TYR A 172 9.69 19.16 1.09
C TYR A 172 8.99 19.63 2.37
N TYR A 173 9.53 20.65 3.05
CA TYR A 173 8.87 21.23 4.23
C TYR A 173 7.57 21.94 3.88
N LEU A 174 7.55 22.71 2.78
CA LEU A 174 6.40 23.48 2.34
C LEU A 174 5.18 22.59 1.99
N VAL A 175 5.40 21.43 1.36
CA VAL A 175 4.30 20.50 1.04
C VAL A 175 3.72 19.79 2.26
N SER A 176 4.26 19.99 3.46
CA SER A 176 3.59 19.59 4.70
C SER A 176 2.23 20.32 4.85
N ARG A 177 2.11 21.53 4.29
CA ARG A 177 0.87 22.33 4.30
C ARG A 177 -0.12 21.86 3.23
N PRO A 178 -1.37 21.51 3.58
CA PRO A 178 -2.37 21.03 2.63
C PRO A 178 -2.62 21.98 1.44
N ALA A 179 -2.63 23.30 1.69
CA ALA A 179 -2.80 24.31 0.64
C ALA A 179 -1.69 24.25 -0.41
N LEU A 180 -0.43 24.03 0.01
CA LEU A 180 0.71 23.99 -0.89
C LEU A 180 0.82 22.65 -1.63
N ARG A 181 0.24 21.54 -1.11
CA ARG A 181 0.06 20.30 -1.87
C ARG A 181 -0.84 20.52 -3.10
N VAL A 182 -1.95 21.25 -2.91
CA VAL A 182 -2.85 21.62 -4.01
C VAL A 182 -2.12 22.53 -5.00
N ALA A 183 -1.50 23.61 -4.50
CA ALA A 183 -0.77 24.55 -5.34
C ALA A 183 0.34 23.87 -6.17
N LEU A 184 1.05 22.88 -5.62
CA LEU A 184 2.06 22.12 -6.37
C LEU A 184 1.41 21.27 -7.47
N SER A 185 0.28 20.63 -7.19
CA SER A 185 -0.41 19.78 -8.17
C SER A 185 -0.94 20.58 -9.39
N GLU A 186 -1.21 21.86 -9.22
CA GLU A 186 -1.64 22.78 -10.29
C GLU A 186 -0.46 23.29 -11.13
N ARG A 187 0.79 23.09 -10.67
CA ARG A 187 2.00 23.53 -11.37
C ARG A 187 2.62 22.39 -12.18
N GLY A 188 1.98 22.02 -13.29
CA GLY A 188 2.46 20.95 -14.17
C GLY A 188 3.89 21.17 -14.72
N ALA A 189 4.35 22.41 -14.85
CA ALA A 189 5.74 22.70 -15.26
C ALA A 189 6.75 22.29 -14.17
N THR A 190 6.49 22.64 -12.92
CA THR A 190 7.32 22.24 -11.78
C THR A 190 7.31 20.72 -11.63
N LEU A 191 6.14 20.06 -11.71
CA LEU A 191 6.04 18.59 -11.63
C LEU A 191 6.84 17.90 -12.73
N ARG A 192 6.72 18.34 -14.00
CA ARG A 192 7.52 17.79 -15.10
C ARG A 192 9.02 17.95 -14.86
N LYS A 193 9.44 19.07 -14.28
CA LYS A 193 10.84 19.32 -13.95
C LYS A 193 11.35 18.41 -12.83
N LEU A 194 10.54 18.24 -11.76
CA LEU A 194 10.85 17.26 -10.70
C LEU A 194 10.94 15.84 -11.27
N GLY A 195 10.02 15.48 -12.16
CA GLY A 195 10.07 14.21 -12.88
C GLY A 195 11.34 14.05 -13.71
N ALA A 196 11.72 15.07 -14.49
CA ALA A 196 12.92 15.05 -15.32
C ALA A 196 14.22 14.85 -14.50
N LEU A 197 14.23 15.31 -13.25
CA LEU A 197 15.34 15.06 -12.33
C LEU A 197 15.45 13.59 -11.89
N LEU A 198 14.37 12.82 -11.98
CA LEU A 198 14.37 11.38 -11.69
C LEU A 198 14.84 10.55 -12.90
N ASP A 199 15.04 11.15 -14.07
CA ASP A 199 15.53 10.44 -15.24
C ASP A 199 16.96 9.91 -14.97
N MET A 200 17.08 8.59 -14.90
CA MET A 200 18.30 7.90 -14.60
C MET A 200 19.07 7.60 -15.88
N PRO A 201 20.39 7.79 -15.91
CA PRO A 201 21.20 7.32 -17.02
C PRO A 201 21.03 5.80 -17.15
N LYS A 202 21.03 5.29 -18.37
CA LYS A 202 20.86 3.85 -18.68
C LYS A 202 21.91 2.92 -18.05
N LYS A 203 22.93 3.45 -17.40
CA LYS A 203 23.94 2.69 -16.64
C LYS A 203 23.68 2.87 -15.14
N SER A 204 23.63 1.76 -14.41
CA SER A 204 23.40 1.69 -12.96
C SER A 204 24.15 2.76 -12.17
N LEU A 205 23.43 3.57 -11.39
CA LEU A 205 24.00 4.54 -10.44
C LEU A 205 24.69 3.90 -9.24
N PHE A 206 24.36 2.65 -8.98
CA PHE A 206 24.87 1.94 -7.83
C PHE A 206 25.80 0.84 -8.34
N PRO A 207 27.11 0.88 -8.04
CA PRO A 207 27.97 -0.26 -8.32
C PRO A 207 27.38 -1.48 -7.60
N ALA A 208 27.22 -2.58 -8.34
CA ALA A 208 26.89 -3.86 -7.72
C ALA A 208 27.84 -4.07 -6.54
N ARG A 209 27.29 -4.42 -5.37
CA ARG A 209 28.08 -4.77 -4.18
C ARG A 209 28.91 -6.02 -4.48
N ASN A 210 30.00 -5.86 -5.19
CA ASN A 210 31.04 -6.88 -5.26
C ASN A 210 32.04 -6.63 -4.13
N ALA A 211 32.23 -7.65 -3.36
CA ALA A 211 32.96 -7.74 -2.11
C ALA A 211 34.46 -7.43 -2.20
N SER A 212 34.87 -6.22 -2.57
CA SER A 212 36.27 -5.80 -2.36
C SER A 212 36.43 -4.28 -2.63
N GLY A 213 36.28 -3.49 -1.58
CA GLY A 213 36.77 -2.13 -1.48
C GLY A 213 36.03 -1.05 -2.29
N PRO A 214 36.12 0.22 -1.90
CA PRO A 214 35.50 1.32 -2.61
C PRO A 214 36.28 1.62 -3.91
N GLN A 215 35.83 1.05 -5.01
CA GLN A 215 36.28 1.53 -6.34
C GLN A 215 35.42 2.74 -6.72
N VAL A 216 35.99 3.92 -6.57
CA VAL A 216 35.49 5.15 -7.18
C VAL A 216 35.74 5.03 -8.69
N SER A 217 34.74 4.60 -9.45
CA SER A 217 34.81 4.61 -10.91
C SER A 217 34.64 6.06 -11.40
N VAL A 218 35.70 6.68 -11.82
CA VAL A 218 35.70 7.96 -12.53
C VAL A 218 35.10 7.72 -13.92
N TYR A 219 33.86 8.13 -14.15
CA TYR A 219 33.23 8.07 -15.47
C TYR A 219 33.74 9.23 -16.34
N SER A 220 34.31 8.88 -17.47
CA SER A 220 34.72 9.82 -18.52
C SER A 220 33.83 9.66 -19.77
N ASP A 221 32.53 9.90 -19.65
CA ASP A 221 31.68 10.04 -20.83
C ASP A 221 31.08 11.45 -20.83
N LYS A 222 31.53 12.28 -21.75
CA LYS A 222 31.30 13.74 -21.76
C LYS A 222 29.84 14.10 -22.08
N ASP A 223 29.02 13.15 -22.52
CA ASP A 223 27.64 13.37 -23.01
C ASP A 223 26.55 12.60 -22.24
N ALA A 224 26.90 11.92 -21.14
CA ALA A 224 25.88 11.22 -20.33
C ALA A 224 25.17 12.23 -19.40
N PRO A 225 23.82 12.20 -19.31
CA PRO A 225 23.10 13.00 -18.33
C PRO A 225 23.60 12.66 -16.92
N THR A 226 23.80 13.67 -16.11
CA THR A 226 24.37 13.53 -14.78
C THR A 226 23.36 12.84 -13.87
N PRO A 227 23.74 11.76 -13.18
CA PRO A 227 22.84 11.11 -12.23
C PRO A 227 22.53 12.05 -11.06
N LEU A 228 21.25 12.15 -10.72
CA LEU A 228 20.83 12.84 -9.51
C LEU A 228 21.45 12.14 -8.30
N ALA A 229 21.92 12.91 -7.32
CA ALA A 229 22.39 12.30 -6.07
C ALA A 229 21.25 11.51 -5.42
N PRO A 230 21.50 10.32 -4.86
CA PRO A 230 20.45 9.52 -4.20
C PRO A 230 19.64 10.30 -3.16
N ALA A 231 20.27 11.25 -2.48
CA ALA A 231 19.62 12.16 -1.54
C ALA A 231 18.55 13.02 -2.21
N HIS A 232 18.80 13.58 -3.38
CA HIS A 232 17.81 14.39 -4.11
C HIS A 232 16.66 13.53 -4.64
N ALA A 233 16.93 12.31 -5.12
CA ALA A 233 15.89 11.37 -5.52
C ALA A 233 14.97 11.05 -4.33
N PHE A 234 15.54 10.81 -3.15
CA PHE A 234 14.78 10.59 -1.92
C PHE A 234 13.90 11.79 -1.56
N VAL A 235 14.44 13.01 -1.61
CA VAL A 235 13.68 14.24 -1.31
C VAL A 235 12.54 14.43 -2.31
N ILE A 236 12.78 14.25 -3.61
CA ILE A 236 11.70 14.36 -4.63
C ILE A 236 10.62 13.32 -4.40
N VAL A 237 10.98 12.05 -4.19
CA VAL A 237 10.00 11.00 -3.90
C VAL A 237 9.22 11.30 -2.63
N SER A 238 9.87 11.83 -1.58
CA SER A 238 9.22 12.25 -0.33
C SER A 238 8.24 13.41 -0.53
N ILE A 239 8.59 14.40 -1.38
CA ILE A 239 7.67 15.47 -1.79
C ILE A 239 6.42 14.89 -2.45
N LEU A 240 6.60 13.99 -3.43
CA LEU A 240 5.49 13.36 -4.15
C LEU A 240 4.63 12.50 -3.23
N THR A 241 5.26 11.75 -2.31
CA THR A 241 4.56 10.95 -1.30
C THR A 241 3.71 11.83 -0.38
N THR A 242 4.28 12.92 0.12
CA THR A 242 3.55 13.88 0.97
C THR A 242 2.41 14.55 0.21
N MET A 243 2.63 14.89 -1.06
CA MET A 243 1.60 15.49 -1.91
C MET A 243 0.40 14.55 -2.12
N THR A 244 0.64 13.24 -2.23
CA THR A 244 -0.37 12.21 -2.50
C THR A 244 -0.82 11.43 -1.26
N ALA A 245 -0.38 11.82 -0.07
CA ALA A 245 -0.75 11.13 1.16
C ALA A 245 -2.25 11.26 1.45
N TYR A 246 -2.87 10.12 1.74
CA TYR A 246 -4.21 10.02 2.30
C TYR A 246 -4.18 10.20 3.82
N LEU A 247 -5.28 10.66 4.39
CA LEU A 247 -5.45 10.63 5.85
C LEU A 247 -5.42 9.17 6.33
N PRO A 248 -4.82 8.90 7.51
CA PRO A 248 -4.85 7.57 8.09
C PRO A 248 -6.29 7.11 8.31
N GLN A 249 -6.60 5.89 7.91
CA GLN A 249 -7.88 5.29 8.27
C GLN A 249 -7.91 5.04 9.78
N ARG A 250 -8.87 5.63 10.46
CA ARG A 250 -9.07 5.52 11.91
C ARG A 250 -10.20 4.56 12.20
N SER A 251 -10.06 3.77 13.25
CA SER A 251 -11.17 2.98 13.79
C SER A 251 -12.24 3.91 14.41
N ALA A 252 -13.47 3.41 14.60
CA ALA A 252 -14.52 4.17 15.28
C ALA A 252 -14.08 4.63 16.69
N GLN A 253 -13.30 3.82 17.39
CA GLN A 253 -12.73 4.16 18.68
C GLN A 253 -11.68 5.27 18.58
N ASP A 254 -10.81 5.24 17.57
CA ASP A 254 -9.84 6.29 17.32
C ASP A 254 -10.50 7.62 16.97
N HIS A 255 -11.59 7.60 16.19
CA HIS A 255 -12.40 8.79 15.91
C HIS A 255 -12.97 9.40 17.20
N GLN A 256 -13.48 8.58 18.13
CA GLN A 256 -13.98 9.07 19.42
C GLN A 256 -12.86 9.66 20.27
N ILE A 257 -11.72 8.98 20.38
CA ILE A 257 -10.54 9.46 21.12
C ILE A 257 -10.05 10.79 20.55
N HIS A 258 -9.99 10.90 19.21
CA HIS A 258 -9.57 12.11 18.53
C HIS A 258 -10.54 13.27 18.77
N ALA A 259 -11.85 13.01 18.73
CA ALA A 259 -12.89 13.98 19.05
C ALA A 259 -12.78 14.49 20.50
N LEU A 260 -12.54 13.58 21.46
CA LEU A 260 -12.34 13.93 22.86
C LEU A 260 -11.07 14.79 23.07
N ARG A 261 -9.95 14.40 22.45
CA ARG A 261 -8.70 15.18 22.49
C ARG A 261 -8.89 16.58 21.91
N ARG A 262 -9.56 16.70 20.78
CA ARG A 262 -9.89 17.99 20.13
C ARG A 262 -10.74 18.87 21.04
N SER A 263 -11.80 18.33 21.63
CA SER A 263 -12.64 19.06 22.59
C SER A 263 -11.85 19.55 23.82
N ALA A 264 -10.93 18.75 24.33
CA ALA A 264 -10.07 19.12 25.44
C ALA A 264 -9.10 20.25 25.06
N MET A 265 -8.49 20.19 23.88
CA MET A 265 -7.57 21.22 23.37
C MET A 265 -8.29 22.55 23.07
N GLN A 266 -9.50 22.49 22.48
CA GLN A 266 -10.34 23.68 22.27
C GLN A 266 -10.73 24.35 23.60
N LYS A 267 -11.07 23.56 24.63
CA LYS A 267 -11.32 24.09 25.98
C LYS A 267 -10.08 24.74 26.60
N ALA A 268 -8.88 24.27 26.23
CA ALA A 268 -7.61 24.87 26.66
C ALA A 268 -7.21 26.12 25.83
N GLY A 269 -8.09 26.61 24.92
CA GLY A 269 -7.83 27.79 24.09
C GLY A 269 -6.84 27.56 22.95
N GLN A 270 -6.52 26.30 22.63
CA GLN A 270 -5.66 25.95 21.51
C GLN A 270 -6.49 25.80 20.23
N ASN A 271 -6.04 26.48 19.19
CA ASN A 271 -6.65 26.33 17.85
C ASN A 271 -6.16 25.01 17.22
N VAL A 272 -7.00 24.01 17.24
CA VAL A 272 -6.68 22.69 16.65
C VAL A 272 -7.22 22.66 15.24
N GLN A 273 -6.32 22.48 14.27
CA GLN A 273 -6.68 22.26 12.89
C GLN A 273 -7.41 20.91 12.77
N ASP A 274 -8.61 20.91 12.22
CA ASP A 274 -9.37 19.70 11.96
C ASP A 274 -9.01 19.15 10.58
N ASP A 275 -8.03 18.25 10.53
CA ASP A 275 -7.59 17.63 9.29
C ASP A 275 -8.71 16.80 8.64
N ASP A 276 -9.62 16.24 9.44
CA ASP A 276 -10.75 15.45 8.93
C ASP A 276 -11.80 16.33 8.23
N ALA A 277 -11.88 17.63 8.58
CA ALA A 277 -12.75 18.60 7.94
C ALA A 277 -12.10 19.34 6.77
N ASP A 278 -10.78 19.19 6.57
CA ASP A 278 -10.09 19.87 5.47
C ASP A 278 -10.37 19.17 4.13
N GLU A 279 -11.19 19.81 3.28
CA GLU A 279 -11.55 19.30 1.96
C GLU A 279 -10.32 18.99 1.08
N ARG A 280 -9.18 19.64 1.32
CA ARG A 280 -7.92 19.42 0.60
C ARG A 280 -7.28 18.09 0.93
N LEU A 281 -7.63 17.47 2.05
CA LEU A 281 -7.11 16.17 2.51
C LEU A 281 -8.07 15.01 2.19
N GLN A 282 -9.29 15.30 1.76
CA GLN A 282 -10.28 14.28 1.42
C GLN A 282 -9.86 13.45 0.19
N PRO A 283 -10.32 12.20 0.06
CA PRO A 283 -9.92 11.28 -1.02
C PRO A 283 -10.02 11.88 -2.42
N ALA A 284 -11.10 12.61 -2.73
CA ALA A 284 -11.29 13.23 -4.03
C ALA A 284 -10.20 14.29 -4.37
N ALA A 285 -9.70 15.01 -3.37
CA ALA A 285 -8.62 15.97 -3.57
C ALA A 285 -7.27 15.25 -3.75
N VAL A 286 -7.04 14.15 -3.03
CA VAL A 286 -5.84 13.31 -3.22
C VAL A 286 -5.84 12.69 -4.61
N GLN A 287 -6.97 12.13 -5.06
CA GLN A 287 -7.10 11.58 -6.42
C GLN A 287 -6.74 12.61 -7.51
N ARG A 288 -7.19 13.88 -7.36
CA ARG A 288 -6.80 14.95 -8.30
C ARG A 288 -5.28 15.18 -8.31
N ARG A 289 -4.62 15.16 -7.14
CA ARG A 289 -3.17 15.32 -7.05
C ARG A 289 -2.43 14.12 -7.65
N VAL A 290 -2.94 12.90 -7.45
CA VAL A 290 -2.40 11.69 -8.08
C VAL A 290 -2.52 11.79 -9.61
N ARG A 291 -3.66 12.24 -10.14
CA ARG A 291 -3.84 12.47 -11.59
C ARG A 291 -2.83 13.48 -12.14
N ALA A 292 -2.54 14.55 -11.41
CA ALA A 292 -1.52 15.53 -11.81
C ALA A 292 -0.12 14.92 -11.97
N LEU A 293 0.25 13.88 -11.20
CA LEU A 293 1.51 13.15 -11.40
C LEU A 293 1.52 12.34 -12.69
N VAL A 294 0.40 11.72 -13.04
CA VAL A 294 0.24 10.97 -14.30
C VAL A 294 0.32 11.93 -15.50
N ASP A 295 -0.38 13.07 -15.43
CA ASP A 295 -0.39 14.09 -16.47
C ASP A 295 0.98 14.78 -16.66
N ALA A 296 1.79 14.79 -15.61
CA ALA A 296 3.16 15.31 -15.65
C ALA A 296 4.21 14.27 -16.10
N ASP A 297 3.78 13.06 -16.50
CA ASP A 297 4.65 11.97 -16.96
C ASP A 297 5.72 11.54 -15.93
N ILE A 298 5.34 11.55 -14.64
CA ILE A 298 6.24 11.20 -13.54
C ILE A 298 6.27 9.67 -13.31
N VAL A 299 5.15 8.98 -13.49
CA VAL A 299 5.03 7.54 -13.16
C VAL A 299 6.04 6.67 -13.93
N PRO A 300 6.27 6.83 -15.25
CA PRO A 300 7.28 6.04 -15.95
C PRO A 300 8.70 6.22 -15.40
N ARG A 301 9.02 7.42 -14.89
CA ARG A 301 10.31 7.73 -14.27
C ARG A 301 10.47 7.09 -12.90
N LEU A 302 9.39 7.11 -12.10
CA LEU A 302 9.35 6.36 -10.82
C LEU A 302 9.50 4.85 -11.06
N VAL A 303 8.86 4.30 -12.12
CA VAL A 303 9.01 2.91 -12.52
C VAL A 303 10.47 2.59 -12.89
N SER A 304 11.10 3.46 -13.68
CA SER A 304 12.53 3.31 -14.03
C SER A 304 13.43 3.34 -12.80
N LEU A 305 13.16 4.26 -11.87
CA LEU A 305 13.88 4.36 -10.60
C LEU A 305 13.66 3.10 -9.75
N ALA A 306 12.44 2.61 -9.61
CA ALA A 306 12.07 1.48 -8.75
C ALA A 306 12.62 0.13 -9.22
N THR A 307 12.93 -0.02 -10.51
CA THR A 307 13.47 -1.25 -11.09
C THR A 307 15.00 -1.36 -10.99
N GLN A 308 15.65 -0.35 -10.43
CA GLN A 308 17.10 -0.35 -10.21
C GLN A 308 17.43 -0.56 -8.73
N PRO A 309 18.65 -1.02 -8.37
CA PRO A 309 19.10 -1.08 -6.98
C PRO A 309 19.08 0.30 -6.32
N GLN A 310 18.56 0.40 -5.11
CA GLN A 310 18.38 1.67 -4.39
C GLN A 310 18.69 1.52 -2.89
N PRO A 311 19.04 2.64 -2.21
CA PRO A 311 19.08 2.68 -0.76
C PRO A 311 17.72 2.34 -0.14
N ASP A 312 17.70 1.71 1.04
CA ASP A 312 16.49 1.24 1.71
C ASP A 312 15.47 2.37 1.95
N GLN A 313 15.93 3.54 2.37
CA GLN A 313 15.06 4.69 2.60
C GLN A 313 14.34 5.16 1.33
N LEU A 314 15.04 5.20 0.19
CA LEU A 314 14.43 5.58 -1.09
C LEU A 314 13.43 4.50 -1.53
N ARG A 315 13.77 3.22 -1.34
CA ARG A 315 12.87 2.11 -1.65
C ARG A 315 11.58 2.19 -0.83
N GLN A 316 11.66 2.42 0.48
CA GLN A 316 10.49 2.58 1.36
C GLN A 316 9.62 3.79 0.96
N ALA A 317 10.24 4.91 0.61
CA ALA A 317 9.51 6.08 0.13
C ALA A 317 8.77 5.79 -1.20
N LEU A 318 9.40 5.07 -2.14
CA LEU A 318 8.76 4.64 -3.38
C LEU A 318 7.59 3.68 -3.13
N GLN A 319 7.71 2.75 -2.20
CA GLN A 319 6.66 1.80 -1.83
C GLN A 319 5.44 2.54 -1.26
N SER A 320 5.65 3.51 -0.39
CA SER A 320 4.59 4.37 0.15
C SER A 320 3.91 5.18 -0.96
N LEU A 321 4.70 5.75 -1.87
CA LEU A 321 4.16 6.50 -3.01
C LEU A 321 3.33 5.60 -3.94
N PHE A 322 3.82 4.41 -4.29
CA PHE A 322 3.11 3.48 -5.16
C PHE A 322 1.79 3.02 -4.56
N LEU A 323 1.75 2.77 -3.24
CA LEU A 323 0.49 2.46 -2.56
C LEU A 323 -0.49 3.65 -2.65
N ALA A 324 -0.02 4.88 -2.45
CA ALA A 324 -0.85 6.07 -2.58
C ALA A 324 -1.39 6.25 -4.01
N LEU A 325 -0.60 5.95 -5.05
CA LEU A 325 -1.02 6.06 -6.44
C LEU A 325 -2.18 5.13 -6.80
N VAL A 326 -2.27 3.94 -6.20
CA VAL A 326 -3.30 2.93 -6.53
C VAL A 326 -4.51 2.96 -5.58
N THR A 327 -4.39 3.65 -4.43
CA THR A 327 -5.43 3.74 -3.41
C THR A 327 -6.57 4.65 -3.87
N GLU A 328 -7.83 4.24 -3.63
CA GLU A 328 -9.05 5.01 -3.94
C GLU A 328 -9.18 5.45 -5.42
N GLN A 329 -8.57 4.69 -6.35
CA GLN A 329 -8.64 4.98 -7.78
C GLN A 329 -9.67 4.09 -8.48
N ASP A 330 -10.29 4.60 -9.53
CA ASP A 330 -11.17 3.83 -10.41
C ASP A 330 -10.37 2.84 -11.30
N ALA A 331 -11.07 1.85 -11.86
CA ALA A 331 -10.46 0.82 -12.70
C ALA A 331 -9.79 1.39 -13.95
N ALA A 332 -10.36 2.43 -14.56
CA ALA A 332 -9.82 3.06 -15.76
C ALA A 332 -8.48 3.74 -15.46
N PHE A 333 -8.40 4.45 -14.33
CA PHE A 333 -7.16 5.10 -13.90
C PHE A 333 -6.08 4.09 -13.50
N ARG A 334 -6.44 3.00 -12.81
CA ARG A 334 -5.49 1.90 -12.55
C ARG A 334 -4.97 1.29 -13.84
N GLY A 335 -5.82 1.17 -14.87
CA GLY A 335 -5.41 0.75 -16.21
C GLY A 335 -4.34 1.67 -16.83
N LEU A 336 -4.45 3.00 -16.67
CA LEU A 336 -3.40 3.95 -17.10
C LEU A 336 -2.08 3.74 -16.35
N LEU A 337 -2.12 3.53 -15.04
CA LEU A 337 -0.93 3.25 -14.23
C LEU A 337 -0.23 1.95 -14.69
N ILE A 338 -0.99 0.92 -15.04
CA ILE A 338 -0.46 -0.33 -15.59
C ILE A 338 0.20 -0.08 -16.94
N GLN A 339 -0.43 0.68 -17.84
CA GLN A 339 0.16 1.05 -19.14
C GLN A 339 1.47 1.83 -18.98
N GLN A 340 1.60 2.64 -17.93
CA GLN A 340 2.85 3.34 -17.57
C GLN A 340 3.89 2.44 -16.88
N GLY A 341 3.58 1.15 -16.69
CA GLY A 341 4.52 0.14 -16.20
C GLY A 341 4.56 -0.03 -14.69
N LEU A 342 3.59 0.51 -13.94
CA LEU A 342 3.57 0.42 -12.48
C LEU A 342 3.57 -1.04 -11.98
N SER A 343 2.89 -1.96 -12.67
CA SER A 343 2.91 -3.39 -12.34
C SER A 343 4.31 -3.97 -12.30
N ARG A 344 5.18 -3.59 -13.27
CA ARG A 344 6.57 -4.04 -13.31
C ARG A 344 7.38 -3.54 -12.11
N ALA A 345 7.18 -2.27 -11.71
CA ALA A 345 7.83 -1.72 -10.54
C ALA A 345 7.39 -2.41 -9.25
N LEU A 346 6.08 -2.64 -9.10
CA LEU A 346 5.53 -3.33 -7.94
C LEU A 346 5.98 -4.79 -7.84
N LEU A 347 6.05 -5.51 -8.96
CA LEU A 347 6.60 -6.86 -8.99
C LEU A 347 8.08 -6.90 -8.57
N ALA A 348 8.89 -5.93 -9.01
CA ALA A 348 10.29 -5.83 -8.59
C ALA A 348 10.41 -5.55 -7.08
N GLN A 349 9.58 -4.68 -6.52
CA GLN A 349 9.54 -4.39 -5.09
C GLN A 349 8.98 -5.59 -4.28
N ALA A 350 7.94 -6.26 -4.78
CA ALA A 350 7.39 -7.47 -4.16
C ALA A 350 8.40 -8.63 -4.14
N GLN A 351 9.16 -8.79 -5.22
CA GLN A 351 10.25 -9.77 -5.26
C GLN A 351 11.30 -9.48 -4.18
N HIS A 352 11.63 -8.22 -3.94
CA HIS A 352 12.59 -7.86 -2.89
C HIS A 352 12.06 -8.26 -1.50
N VAL A 353 10.81 -7.89 -1.17
CA VAL A 353 10.16 -8.28 0.10
C VAL A 353 10.15 -9.80 0.26
N TYR A 354 9.76 -10.52 -0.78
CA TYR A 354 9.70 -11.98 -0.78
C TYR A 354 11.08 -12.64 -0.56
N THR A 355 12.13 -12.13 -1.23
CA THR A 355 13.48 -12.73 -1.16
C THR A 355 14.23 -12.37 0.13
N GLN A 356 13.89 -11.26 0.78
CA GLN A 356 14.47 -10.86 2.05
C GLN A 356 13.64 -11.30 3.26
N GLU A 357 12.49 -11.96 3.02
CA GLU A 357 11.54 -12.35 4.07
C GLU A 357 11.10 -11.17 4.95
N GLU A 358 11.01 -9.97 4.36
CA GLU A 358 10.61 -8.72 5.04
C GLU A 358 9.10 -8.69 5.28
N THR A 359 8.61 -9.40 6.29
CA THR A 359 7.16 -9.46 6.61
C THR A 359 6.62 -8.23 7.34
N ASP A 360 7.48 -7.33 7.78
CA ASP A 360 7.08 -6.08 8.45
C ASP A 360 6.72 -4.96 7.45
N ASN A 361 7.14 -5.10 6.17
CA ASN A 361 6.89 -4.09 5.14
C ASN A 361 6.03 -4.65 4.00
N LEU A 362 4.72 -4.64 4.19
CA LEU A 362 3.74 -5.19 3.27
C LEU A 362 3.20 -4.19 2.23
N LEU A 363 3.67 -2.92 2.23
CA LEU A 363 3.16 -1.86 1.35
C LEU A 363 3.20 -2.20 -0.15
N PRO A 364 4.31 -2.72 -0.73
CA PRO A 364 4.32 -3.04 -2.15
C PRO A 364 3.42 -4.22 -2.51
N LEU A 365 3.25 -5.19 -1.60
CA LEU A 365 2.33 -6.31 -1.77
C LEU A 365 0.89 -5.83 -1.75
N GLN A 366 0.54 -4.92 -0.84
CA GLN A 366 -0.77 -4.29 -0.78
C GLN A 366 -1.08 -3.46 -2.04
N ALA A 367 -0.12 -2.69 -2.53
CA ALA A 367 -0.28 -1.95 -3.78
C ALA A 367 -0.50 -2.88 -4.98
N LEU A 368 0.22 -4.01 -5.02
CA LEU A 368 0.03 -5.05 -6.03
C LEU A 368 -1.35 -5.70 -5.93
N ALA A 369 -1.81 -6.02 -4.72
CA ALA A 369 -3.15 -6.55 -4.48
C ALA A 369 -4.25 -5.60 -5.00
N LYS A 370 -4.16 -4.30 -4.67
CA LYS A 370 -5.11 -3.28 -5.15
C LYS A 370 -5.20 -3.18 -6.68
N LEU A 371 -4.09 -3.32 -7.40
CA LEU A 371 -4.11 -3.40 -8.87
C LEU A 371 -4.79 -4.67 -9.35
N SER A 372 -4.55 -5.80 -8.70
CA SER A 372 -5.03 -7.13 -9.08
C SER A 372 -6.54 -7.29 -8.90
N VAL A 373 -7.15 -6.58 -7.95
CA VAL A 373 -8.59 -6.67 -7.65
C VAL A 373 -9.46 -6.18 -8.83
N SER A 374 -9.01 -5.17 -9.56
CA SER A 374 -9.83 -4.51 -10.60
C SER A 374 -9.35 -4.76 -12.03
N THR A 375 -8.37 -5.62 -12.23
CA THR A 375 -7.74 -5.84 -13.54
C THR A 375 -7.66 -7.34 -13.84
N ASP A 376 -7.94 -7.70 -15.09
CA ASP A 376 -7.71 -9.07 -15.56
C ASP A 376 -6.25 -9.47 -15.31
N PRO A 377 -5.98 -10.56 -14.58
CA PRO A 377 -4.63 -11.01 -14.28
C PRO A 377 -3.78 -11.28 -15.54
N ALA A 378 -4.39 -11.72 -16.64
CA ALA A 378 -3.68 -11.94 -17.89
C ALA A 378 -3.14 -10.64 -18.50
N LEU A 379 -3.89 -9.53 -18.35
CA LEU A 379 -3.44 -8.20 -18.77
C LEU A 379 -2.39 -7.62 -17.81
N LEU A 380 -2.52 -7.91 -16.51
CA LEU A 380 -1.62 -7.37 -15.48
C LEU A 380 -0.26 -8.07 -15.47
N TYR A 381 -0.24 -9.39 -15.60
CA TYR A 381 0.94 -10.24 -15.39
C TYR A 381 1.42 -10.94 -16.67
N GLY A 382 0.65 -10.96 -17.74
CA GLY A 382 0.93 -11.78 -18.91
C GLY A 382 0.58 -13.25 -18.69
N LEU A 383 1.05 -14.10 -19.61
CA LEU A 383 0.78 -15.55 -19.61
C LEU A 383 2.04 -16.41 -19.37
N ASP A 384 3.16 -15.76 -19.04
CA ASP A 384 4.41 -16.43 -18.68
C ASP A 384 4.39 -16.88 -17.20
N GLY A 385 5.52 -17.21 -16.61
CA GLY A 385 5.63 -17.59 -15.18
C GLY A 385 5.36 -16.44 -14.17
N THR A 386 5.01 -15.22 -14.62
CA THR A 386 4.80 -14.06 -13.76
C THR A 386 3.55 -14.18 -12.88
N PRO A 387 2.40 -14.72 -13.35
CA PRO A 387 1.23 -14.94 -12.48
C PRO A 387 1.54 -15.84 -11.28
N ALA A 388 2.30 -16.92 -11.46
CA ALA A 388 2.67 -17.82 -10.35
C ALA A 388 3.57 -17.12 -9.32
N ARG A 389 4.50 -16.26 -9.77
CA ARG A 389 5.31 -15.43 -8.85
C ARG A 389 4.44 -14.41 -8.11
N ALA A 390 3.51 -13.77 -8.80
CA ALA A 390 2.56 -12.84 -8.17
C ALA A 390 1.71 -13.55 -7.10
N ALA A 391 1.26 -14.78 -7.36
CA ALA A 391 0.55 -15.59 -6.37
C ALA A 391 1.41 -15.83 -5.11
N ALA A 392 2.69 -16.17 -5.26
CA ALA A 392 3.60 -16.33 -4.13
C ALA A 392 3.78 -15.02 -3.32
N TYR A 393 3.89 -13.87 -4.00
CA TYR A 393 4.02 -12.57 -3.32
C TYR A 393 2.73 -12.18 -2.59
N LEU A 394 1.57 -12.37 -3.21
CA LEU A 394 0.27 -12.08 -2.60
C LEU A 394 -0.06 -13.04 -1.46
N ALA A 395 0.43 -14.29 -1.51
CA ALA A 395 0.31 -15.22 -0.41
C ALA A 395 1.07 -14.74 0.84
N VAL A 396 2.21 -14.04 0.69
CA VAL A 396 2.87 -13.39 1.83
C VAL A 396 1.93 -12.36 2.48
N LEU A 397 1.25 -11.53 1.69
CA LEU A 397 0.30 -10.54 2.23
C LEU A 397 -0.90 -11.22 2.93
N PHE A 398 -1.38 -12.34 2.38
CA PHE A 398 -2.49 -13.11 2.94
C PHE A 398 -2.12 -13.82 4.25
N LEU A 399 -0.89 -14.34 4.36
CA LEU A 399 -0.43 -15.21 5.43
C LEU A 399 0.39 -14.50 6.51
N ALA A 400 0.86 -13.26 6.28
CA ALA A 400 1.75 -12.57 7.20
C ALA A 400 1.03 -12.25 8.53
N PRO A 401 1.61 -12.62 9.69
CA PRO A 401 1.01 -12.33 11.00
C PRO A 401 0.85 -10.83 11.30
N SER A 402 1.67 -9.98 10.65
CA SER A 402 1.63 -8.53 10.78
C SER A 402 0.56 -7.86 9.88
N ALA A 403 -0.08 -8.62 8.98
CA ALA A 403 -1.05 -8.07 8.04
C ALA A 403 -2.33 -7.63 8.74
N THR A 404 -2.82 -6.45 8.39
CA THR A 404 -4.12 -5.95 8.84
C THR A 404 -5.26 -6.69 8.13
N LEU A 405 -6.47 -6.70 8.71
CA LEU A 405 -7.65 -7.31 8.08
C LEU A 405 -7.89 -6.77 6.66
N LEU A 406 -7.70 -5.47 6.45
CA LEU A 406 -7.84 -4.86 5.11
C LEU A 406 -6.83 -5.46 4.12
N GLN A 407 -5.58 -5.62 4.53
CA GLN A 407 -4.52 -6.20 3.69
C GLN A 407 -4.81 -7.67 3.35
N VAL A 408 -5.26 -8.45 4.33
CA VAL A 408 -5.67 -9.85 4.11
C VAL A 408 -6.88 -9.92 3.17
N PHE A 409 -7.87 -9.03 3.34
CA PHE A 409 -9.05 -8.96 2.47
C PHE A 409 -8.67 -8.62 1.02
N GLU A 410 -7.83 -7.60 0.80
CA GLU A 410 -7.34 -7.22 -0.52
C GLU A 410 -6.50 -8.34 -1.17
N ALA A 411 -5.69 -9.04 -0.39
CA ALA A 411 -4.95 -10.21 -0.85
C ALA A 411 -5.89 -11.34 -1.25
N THR A 412 -6.95 -11.60 -0.47
CA THR A 412 -7.97 -12.61 -0.78
C THR A 412 -8.61 -12.36 -2.14
N LEU A 413 -9.06 -11.13 -2.40
CA LEU A 413 -9.66 -10.76 -3.68
C LEU A 413 -8.67 -10.90 -4.86
N ALA A 414 -7.42 -10.50 -4.64
CA ALA A 414 -6.37 -10.62 -5.67
C ALA A 414 -6.02 -12.08 -5.98
N LEU A 415 -5.93 -12.94 -4.95
CA LEU A 415 -5.70 -14.37 -5.10
C LEU A 415 -6.90 -15.07 -5.76
N THR A 416 -8.14 -14.65 -5.47
CA THR A 416 -9.36 -15.12 -6.12
C THR A 416 -9.29 -14.89 -7.64
N ASN A 417 -8.89 -13.69 -8.06
CA ASN A 417 -8.72 -13.37 -9.47
C ASN A 417 -7.63 -14.22 -10.14
N LEU A 418 -6.48 -14.41 -9.47
CA LEU A 418 -5.42 -15.28 -9.99
C LEU A 418 -5.86 -16.74 -10.11
N ALA A 419 -6.51 -17.29 -9.08
CA ALA A 419 -6.98 -18.67 -9.06
C ALA A 419 -8.01 -18.93 -10.17
N SER A 420 -8.79 -17.93 -10.59
CA SER A 420 -9.78 -18.05 -11.65
C SER A 420 -9.19 -18.23 -13.06
N MET A 421 -7.88 -17.97 -13.27
CA MET A 421 -7.25 -18.06 -14.60
C MET A 421 -7.22 -19.49 -15.16
N SER A 422 -6.95 -20.48 -14.30
CA SER A 422 -6.86 -21.88 -14.70
C SER A 422 -6.71 -22.80 -13.48
N PRO A 423 -7.02 -24.11 -13.61
CA PRO A 423 -6.75 -25.10 -12.53
C PRO A 423 -5.29 -25.11 -12.07
N ALA A 424 -4.33 -24.94 -12.97
CA ALA A 424 -2.93 -24.85 -12.62
C ALA A 424 -2.61 -23.61 -11.76
N MET A 425 -3.26 -22.48 -12.04
CA MET A 425 -3.12 -21.29 -11.19
C MET A 425 -3.84 -21.44 -9.86
N ALA A 426 -4.99 -22.11 -9.82
CA ALA A 426 -5.67 -22.45 -8.56
C ALA A 426 -4.74 -23.28 -7.66
N SER A 427 -4.05 -24.29 -8.23
CA SER A 427 -3.03 -25.07 -7.51
C SER A 427 -1.84 -24.22 -7.04
N CYS A 428 -1.31 -23.35 -7.89
CA CYS A 428 -0.23 -22.43 -7.49
C CYS A 428 -0.64 -21.52 -6.31
N VAL A 429 -1.89 -21.03 -6.30
CA VAL A 429 -2.41 -20.20 -5.21
C VAL A 429 -2.64 -21.02 -3.94
N ALA A 430 -3.28 -22.21 -4.05
CA ALA A 430 -3.57 -23.08 -2.91
C ALA A 430 -2.33 -23.42 -2.09
N HIS A 431 -1.23 -23.73 -2.79
CA HIS A 431 0.03 -24.18 -2.18
C HIS A 431 1.08 -23.08 -2.01
N ALA A 432 0.72 -21.83 -2.25
CA ALA A 432 1.61 -20.70 -2.00
C ALA A 432 1.84 -20.51 -0.50
N LYS A 433 3.09 -20.16 -0.12
CA LYS A 433 3.58 -20.18 1.27
C LYS A 433 4.15 -18.82 1.68
N CYS A 434 4.18 -18.60 3.00
CA CYS A 434 4.92 -17.53 3.64
C CYS A 434 5.81 -18.15 4.74
N ALA A 435 7.10 -17.85 4.73
CA ALA A 435 8.07 -18.44 5.67
C ALA A 435 7.76 -18.08 7.13
N SER A 436 7.18 -16.90 7.39
CA SER A 436 6.84 -16.43 8.74
C SER A 436 5.45 -16.85 9.22
N SER A 437 4.66 -17.54 8.38
CA SER A 437 3.30 -17.95 8.74
C SER A 437 3.31 -19.24 9.57
N GLU A 438 2.37 -19.35 10.51
CA GLU A 438 2.06 -20.60 11.21
C GLU A 438 1.31 -21.61 10.33
N HIS A 439 0.71 -21.16 9.23
CA HIS A 439 -0.03 -22.00 8.29
C HIS A 439 0.92 -22.55 7.21
N ALA A 440 0.69 -23.80 6.81
CA ALA A 440 1.53 -24.47 5.81
C ALA A 440 1.48 -23.78 4.44
N ASP A 441 0.29 -23.31 4.02
CA ASP A 441 0.01 -22.63 2.76
C ASP A 441 -1.33 -21.87 2.83
N VAL A 442 -1.75 -21.28 1.71
CA VAL A 442 -3.03 -20.52 1.60
C VAL A 442 -4.22 -21.42 1.91
N GLN A 443 -4.27 -22.64 1.37
CA GLN A 443 -5.37 -23.59 1.60
C GLN A 443 -5.54 -23.89 3.10
N ALA A 444 -4.46 -24.16 3.80
CA ALA A 444 -4.47 -24.50 5.23
C ALA A 444 -4.92 -23.33 6.11
N ALA A 445 -4.72 -22.08 5.66
CA ALA A 445 -5.09 -20.87 6.40
C ALA A 445 -6.58 -20.54 6.31
N ILE A 446 -7.31 -20.98 5.28
CA ILE A 446 -8.71 -20.60 5.04
C ILE A 446 -9.61 -21.00 6.23
N THR A 447 -9.52 -22.23 6.68
CA THR A 447 -10.36 -22.73 7.80
C THR A 447 -10.14 -21.96 9.10
N PRO A 448 -8.90 -21.72 9.58
CA PRO A 448 -8.65 -20.86 10.75
C PRO A 448 -9.20 -19.44 10.57
N MET A 449 -9.07 -18.85 9.39
CA MET A 449 -9.54 -17.49 9.12
C MET A 449 -11.06 -17.36 9.19
N PHE A 450 -11.84 -18.38 8.80
CA PHE A 450 -13.29 -18.40 8.99
C PHE A 450 -13.67 -18.31 10.47
N LEU A 451 -12.88 -18.89 11.36
CA LEU A 451 -13.11 -18.85 12.80
C LEU A 451 -12.62 -17.56 13.43
N GLN A 452 -11.56 -16.99 12.91
CA GLN A 452 -10.92 -15.79 13.45
C GLN A 452 -11.71 -14.51 13.14
N TYR A 453 -12.32 -14.43 11.94
CA TYR A 453 -12.97 -13.21 11.48
C TYR A 453 -14.48 -13.37 11.34
N GLU A 454 -15.24 -12.49 12.01
CA GLU A 454 -16.73 -12.53 12.02
C GLU A 454 -17.35 -11.71 10.88
N SER A 455 -16.55 -10.97 10.09
CA SER A 455 -17.06 -10.14 8.98
C SER A 455 -17.63 -11.00 7.84
N ASP A 456 -18.92 -10.86 7.55
CA ASP A 456 -19.59 -11.58 6.44
C ASP A 456 -18.99 -11.23 5.08
N MET A 457 -18.57 -9.97 4.90
CA MET A 457 -17.88 -9.54 3.67
C MET A 457 -16.55 -10.29 3.48
N PHE A 458 -15.78 -10.48 4.56
CA PHE A 458 -14.54 -11.23 4.50
C PHE A 458 -14.78 -12.74 4.31
N ARG A 459 -15.78 -13.29 4.99
CA ARG A 459 -16.22 -14.70 4.81
C ARG A 459 -16.66 -14.96 3.37
N CYS A 460 -17.40 -14.03 2.76
CA CYS A 460 -17.79 -14.10 1.36
C CYS A 460 -16.55 -14.16 0.44
N ALA A 461 -15.57 -13.28 0.64
CA ALA A 461 -14.34 -13.26 -0.14
C ALA A 461 -13.53 -14.57 0.03
N LEU A 462 -13.44 -15.12 1.24
CA LEU A 462 -12.80 -16.42 1.49
C LEU A 462 -13.51 -17.57 0.76
N LEU A 463 -14.85 -17.57 0.73
CA LEU A 463 -15.63 -18.57 0.01
C LEU A 463 -15.48 -18.45 -1.50
N GLU A 464 -15.42 -17.23 -2.04
CA GLU A 464 -15.14 -17.01 -3.47
C GLU A 464 -13.73 -17.50 -3.85
N LEU A 465 -12.75 -17.23 -2.99
CA LEU A 465 -11.40 -17.80 -3.16
C LEU A 465 -11.49 -19.33 -3.17
N LEU A 466 -12.13 -19.92 -2.18
CA LEU A 466 -12.25 -21.37 -2.05
C LEU A 466 -12.98 -22.01 -3.23
N CYS A 467 -14.02 -21.36 -3.78
CA CYS A 467 -14.68 -21.81 -5.02
C CYS A 467 -13.71 -21.96 -6.18
N ASN A 468 -12.78 -21.00 -6.32
CA ASN A 468 -11.76 -21.08 -7.37
C ASN A 468 -10.65 -22.09 -7.03
N LEU A 469 -10.25 -22.20 -5.76
CA LEU A 469 -9.27 -23.20 -5.31
C LEU A 469 -9.81 -24.63 -5.42
N ALA A 470 -11.12 -24.85 -5.40
CA ALA A 470 -11.72 -26.17 -5.62
C ALA A 470 -11.47 -26.73 -7.03
N GLN A 471 -10.85 -25.98 -7.94
CA GLN A 471 -10.30 -26.48 -9.20
C GLN A 471 -8.95 -27.23 -9.01
N ASP A 472 -8.28 -27.05 -7.88
CA ASP A 472 -7.12 -27.84 -7.46
C ASP A 472 -7.58 -29.15 -6.85
N GLU A 473 -7.01 -30.27 -7.32
CA GLU A 473 -7.40 -31.62 -6.91
C GLU A 473 -7.26 -31.84 -5.38
N SER A 474 -6.18 -31.37 -4.79
CA SER A 474 -5.95 -31.55 -3.34
C SER A 474 -6.94 -30.74 -2.49
N THR A 475 -7.25 -29.51 -2.91
CA THR A 475 -8.25 -28.66 -2.26
C THR A 475 -9.64 -29.27 -2.40
N PHE A 476 -9.98 -29.78 -3.58
CA PHE A 476 -11.26 -30.44 -3.83
C PHE A 476 -11.42 -31.69 -2.96
N ILE A 477 -10.43 -32.59 -2.95
CA ILE A 477 -10.43 -33.82 -2.13
C ILE A 477 -10.58 -33.48 -0.65
N TYR A 478 -9.84 -32.49 -0.15
CA TYR A 478 -9.93 -32.06 1.25
C TYR A 478 -11.34 -31.57 1.59
N TRP A 479 -11.95 -30.70 0.79
CA TRP A 479 -13.25 -30.11 1.11
C TRP A 479 -14.43 -31.05 0.80
N SER A 480 -14.33 -31.91 -0.21
CA SER A 480 -15.35 -32.91 -0.55
C SER A 480 -15.35 -34.10 0.42
N GLY A 481 -14.23 -34.37 1.10
CA GLY A 481 -14.07 -35.47 2.03
C GLY A 481 -13.73 -36.81 1.37
N GLU A 482 -13.24 -36.80 0.13
CA GLU A 482 -12.87 -38.04 -0.59
C GLU A 482 -11.73 -38.83 0.07
N ASP A 483 -10.89 -38.16 0.87
CA ASP A 483 -9.74 -38.75 1.58
C ASP A 483 -10.10 -39.43 2.90
N GLN A 484 -11.32 -39.20 3.45
CA GLN A 484 -11.69 -39.59 4.81
C GLN A 484 -13.05 -40.31 4.94
N VAL A 485 -13.50 -41.00 3.90
CA VAL A 485 -14.83 -41.63 3.81
C VAL A 485 -15.11 -42.69 4.91
N SER A 486 -14.14 -43.05 5.74
CA SER A 486 -14.24 -44.17 6.69
C SER A 486 -14.23 -43.79 8.18
N SER A 487 -14.17 -42.54 8.56
CA SER A 487 -14.20 -42.14 9.97
C SER A 487 -15.64 -41.87 10.45
N ASP A 488 -16.09 -42.71 11.39
CA ASP A 488 -17.38 -42.66 12.07
C ASP A 488 -17.42 -41.45 13.03
N ASP A 489 -17.61 -40.25 12.51
CA ASP A 489 -17.63 -39.00 13.28
C ASP A 489 -19.07 -38.44 13.40
N SER A 490 -19.96 -39.30 13.90
CA SER A 490 -21.38 -38.95 14.16
C SER A 490 -21.63 -38.34 15.55
N SER A 491 -20.62 -38.01 16.32
CA SER A 491 -20.74 -37.42 17.66
C SER A 491 -20.67 -35.87 17.64
N ASP A 492 -21.62 -35.33 17.75
CA ASP A 492 -22.56 -34.45 17.63
C ASP A 492 -22.69 -33.02 18.21
N GLU A 493 -21.78 -32.34 18.86
CA GLU A 493 -22.10 -31.02 19.44
C GLU A 493 -21.15 -29.88 19.08
N VAL A 494 -20.02 -30.14 18.46
CA VAL A 494 -19.08 -29.07 18.10
C VAL A 494 -18.79 -29.09 16.59
N LEU A 495 -18.99 -27.95 15.92
CA LEU A 495 -18.58 -27.74 14.53
C LEU A 495 -17.06 -27.97 14.38
N ARG A 496 -16.66 -29.20 14.04
CA ARG A 496 -15.26 -29.60 13.85
C ARG A 496 -14.85 -29.40 12.40
N LEU A 497 -14.42 -28.17 12.05
CA LEU A 497 -14.01 -27.84 10.67
C LEU A 497 -12.81 -28.66 10.15
N HIS A 498 -12.13 -29.43 11.00
CA HIS A 498 -11.08 -30.34 10.56
C HIS A 498 -11.65 -31.64 9.97
N THR A 499 -12.92 -31.97 10.19
CA THR A 499 -13.60 -33.14 9.60
C THR A 499 -14.39 -32.77 8.34
N PRO A 500 -14.51 -33.66 7.34
CA PRO A 500 -15.35 -33.41 6.17
C PRO A 500 -16.80 -33.10 6.53
N TYR A 501 -17.37 -33.87 7.46
CA TYR A 501 -18.73 -33.64 7.96
C TYR A 501 -18.90 -32.23 8.56
N GLY A 502 -17.96 -31.82 9.41
CA GLY A 502 -17.98 -30.49 10.02
C GLY A 502 -17.86 -29.37 9.00
N ARG A 503 -17.06 -29.51 7.95
CA ARG A 503 -16.93 -28.52 6.87
C ARG A 503 -18.22 -28.35 6.08
N ILE A 504 -18.85 -29.46 5.65
CA ILE A 504 -20.14 -29.39 4.92
C ILE A 504 -21.24 -28.84 5.82
N ARG A 505 -21.31 -29.28 7.09
CA ARG A 505 -22.26 -28.71 8.06
C ARG A 505 -22.06 -27.21 8.25
N PHE A 506 -20.83 -26.75 8.36
CA PHE A 506 -20.51 -25.33 8.47
C PHE A 506 -21.03 -24.55 7.25
N LEU A 507 -20.79 -25.04 6.03
CA LEU A 507 -21.29 -24.39 4.82
C LEU A 507 -22.82 -24.28 4.83
N LEU A 508 -23.54 -25.32 5.29
CA LEU A 508 -24.97 -25.27 5.41
C LEU A 508 -25.47 -24.27 6.48
N THR A 509 -24.73 -24.06 7.57
CA THR A 509 -25.06 -23.04 8.57
C THR A 509 -24.89 -21.59 8.09
N LEU A 510 -24.14 -21.37 7.02
CA LEU A 510 -23.99 -20.05 6.40
C LEU A 510 -25.11 -19.70 5.41
N LEU A 511 -26.07 -20.62 5.16
CA LEU A 511 -27.24 -20.42 4.30
C LEU A 511 -28.38 -19.68 5.03
N ASP A 512 -28.04 -18.59 5.71
CA ASP A 512 -29.04 -17.71 6.33
C ASP A 512 -29.67 -16.78 5.28
N VAL A 513 -31.00 -16.92 5.10
CA VAL A 513 -31.71 -16.21 4.03
C VAL A 513 -32.07 -14.80 4.47
N SER A 514 -31.34 -13.83 3.97
CA SER A 514 -31.67 -12.41 4.09
C SER A 514 -31.14 -11.62 2.87
N ASP A 515 -31.76 -10.47 2.58
CA ASP A 515 -31.34 -9.61 1.45
C ASP A 515 -29.90 -9.11 1.61
N GLU A 516 -29.45 -8.93 2.83
CA GLU A 516 -28.09 -8.47 3.14
C GLU A 516 -27.03 -9.54 2.85
N HIS A 517 -27.39 -10.82 2.90
CA HIS A 517 -26.47 -11.94 2.75
C HIS A 517 -26.45 -12.56 1.34
N VAL A 518 -27.10 -11.98 0.35
CA VAL A 518 -27.14 -12.53 -1.03
C VAL A 518 -25.75 -12.87 -1.61
N PRO A 519 -24.70 -12.03 -1.47
CA PRO A 519 -23.36 -12.39 -1.94
C PRO A 519 -22.82 -13.65 -1.24
N LEU A 520 -23.02 -13.76 0.06
CA LEU A 520 -22.60 -14.91 0.86
C LEU A 520 -23.34 -16.18 0.42
N LEU A 521 -24.68 -16.11 0.24
CA LEU A 521 -25.49 -17.21 -0.25
C LEU A 521 -25.02 -17.70 -1.62
N LYS A 522 -24.68 -16.79 -2.53
CA LYS A 522 -24.11 -17.13 -3.83
C LYS A 522 -22.77 -17.86 -3.71
N ALA A 523 -21.86 -17.38 -2.86
CA ALA A 523 -20.56 -18.01 -2.67
C ALA A 523 -20.71 -19.43 -2.07
N VAL A 524 -21.50 -19.58 -1.00
CA VAL A 524 -21.73 -20.87 -0.35
C VAL A 524 -22.38 -21.86 -1.29
N THR A 525 -23.49 -21.48 -1.96
CA THR A 525 -24.18 -22.38 -2.89
C THR A 525 -23.33 -22.74 -4.10
N GLY A 526 -22.48 -21.83 -4.57
CA GLY A 526 -21.49 -22.11 -5.62
C GLY A 526 -20.49 -23.17 -5.21
N LEU A 527 -19.93 -23.05 -4.01
CA LEU A 527 -19.01 -24.04 -3.46
C LEU A 527 -19.70 -25.39 -3.27
N LEU A 528 -20.88 -25.42 -2.64
CA LEU A 528 -21.65 -26.67 -2.47
C LEU A 528 -21.99 -27.33 -3.80
N ALA A 529 -22.35 -26.56 -4.83
CA ALA A 529 -22.61 -27.08 -6.17
C ALA A 529 -21.35 -27.73 -6.78
N THR A 530 -20.18 -27.11 -6.59
CA THR A 530 -18.91 -27.69 -7.05
C THR A 530 -18.57 -28.95 -6.28
N LEU A 531 -18.63 -28.94 -4.95
CA LEU A 531 -18.29 -30.08 -4.10
C LEU A 531 -19.26 -31.25 -4.28
N SER A 532 -20.55 -31.00 -4.55
CA SER A 532 -21.57 -32.05 -4.74
C SER A 532 -21.36 -32.91 -5.98
N SER A 533 -20.41 -32.54 -6.88
CA SER A 533 -19.96 -33.44 -7.94
C SER A 533 -19.23 -34.69 -7.41
N SER A 534 -18.74 -34.64 -6.15
CA SER A 534 -18.15 -35.79 -5.46
C SER A 534 -19.24 -36.65 -4.78
N PRO A 535 -19.20 -37.99 -4.97
CA PRO A 535 -20.03 -38.91 -4.22
C PRO A 535 -19.86 -38.79 -2.70
N ALA A 536 -18.66 -38.48 -2.21
CA ALA A 536 -18.38 -38.31 -0.78
C ALA A 536 -19.17 -37.12 -0.21
N THR A 537 -19.21 -35.98 -0.90
CA THR A 537 -20.02 -34.84 -0.48
C THR A 537 -21.53 -35.20 -0.47
N CYS A 538 -22.01 -35.92 -1.49
CA CYS A 538 -23.39 -36.38 -1.53
C CYS A 538 -23.73 -37.28 -0.32
N GLU A 539 -22.83 -38.20 0.03
CA GLU A 539 -22.99 -39.04 1.22
C GLU A 539 -23.02 -38.21 2.51
N LEU A 540 -22.13 -37.22 2.64
CA LEU A 540 -22.13 -36.32 3.79
C LEU A 540 -23.43 -35.52 3.89
N LEU A 541 -23.94 -34.97 2.79
CA LEU A 541 -25.20 -34.21 2.75
C LEU A 541 -26.39 -35.08 3.17
N VAL A 542 -26.43 -36.35 2.74
CA VAL A 542 -27.50 -37.30 3.12
C VAL A 542 -27.45 -37.65 4.62
N ARG A 543 -26.28 -37.63 5.23
CA ARG A 543 -26.09 -37.88 6.67
C ARG A 543 -26.38 -36.65 7.55
N MET A 544 -26.58 -35.46 6.95
CA MET A 544 -26.91 -34.24 7.70
C MET A 544 -28.32 -34.32 8.31
N PRO A 545 -28.54 -33.65 9.46
CA PRO A 545 -29.89 -33.49 10.00
C PRO A 545 -30.81 -32.83 8.97
N PRO A 546 -32.10 -33.24 8.91
CA PRO A 546 -33.06 -32.67 7.96
C PRO A 546 -33.14 -31.14 8.01
N GLU A 547 -33.00 -30.55 9.19
CA GLU A 547 -33.02 -29.10 9.41
C GLU A 547 -31.86 -28.40 8.67
N SER A 548 -30.68 -29.01 8.66
CA SER A 548 -29.51 -28.45 7.94
C SER A 548 -29.71 -28.49 6.44
N VAL A 549 -30.33 -29.55 5.91
CA VAL A 549 -30.58 -29.69 4.46
C VAL A 549 -31.76 -28.79 4.05
N HIS A 550 -32.67 -28.50 4.95
CA HIS A 550 -33.81 -27.60 4.69
C HIS A 550 -33.36 -26.18 4.34
N ALA A 551 -32.21 -25.75 4.81
CA ALA A 551 -31.61 -24.46 4.40
C ALA A 551 -31.47 -24.32 2.87
N LEU A 552 -31.24 -25.40 2.12
CA LEU A 552 -31.24 -25.37 0.65
C LEU A 552 -32.65 -25.11 0.08
N VAL A 553 -33.72 -25.60 0.76
CA VAL A 553 -35.13 -25.33 0.40
C VAL A 553 -35.45 -23.85 0.61
N ASP A 554 -34.98 -23.28 1.73
CA ASP A 554 -35.21 -21.88 2.07
C ASP A 554 -34.54 -20.96 1.05
N VAL A 555 -33.29 -21.26 0.67
CA VAL A 555 -32.58 -20.53 -0.36
C VAL A 555 -33.26 -20.66 -1.73
N LEU A 556 -33.72 -21.85 -2.11
CA LEU A 556 -34.44 -22.05 -3.36
C LEU A 556 -35.73 -21.25 -3.37
N THR A 557 -36.51 -21.29 -2.28
CA THR A 557 -37.77 -20.56 -2.11
C THR A 557 -37.53 -19.06 -2.20
N TYR A 558 -36.51 -18.55 -1.51
CA TYR A 558 -36.10 -17.15 -1.56
C TYR A 558 -35.74 -16.71 -2.99
N SER A 559 -35.05 -17.56 -3.76
CA SER A 559 -34.57 -17.22 -5.11
C SER A 559 -35.67 -16.89 -6.12
N TYR A 560 -36.89 -17.45 -5.94
CA TYR A 560 -38.04 -17.17 -6.83
C TYR A 560 -39.13 -16.31 -6.19
N ALA A 561 -39.15 -16.21 -4.87
CA ALA A 561 -40.06 -15.32 -4.15
C ALA A 561 -39.58 -13.86 -4.13
N SER A 562 -38.29 -13.62 -4.31
CA SER A 562 -37.70 -12.26 -4.40
C SER A 562 -38.23 -11.49 -5.62
N PRO A 563 -38.48 -10.17 -5.52
CA PRO A 563 -38.91 -9.32 -6.64
C PRO A 563 -37.93 -9.31 -7.80
N LEU A 564 -36.65 -9.53 -7.53
CA LEU A 564 -35.59 -9.75 -8.50
C LEU A 564 -35.31 -11.25 -8.54
N ALA A 565 -35.88 -11.96 -9.47
CA ALA A 565 -35.67 -13.40 -9.59
C ALA A 565 -34.17 -13.73 -9.67
N MET A 566 -33.67 -14.52 -8.72
CA MET A 566 -32.25 -14.84 -8.57
C MET A 566 -31.96 -16.21 -9.19
N TYR A 567 -32.09 -16.34 -10.52
CA TYR A 567 -31.92 -17.60 -11.23
C TYR A 567 -30.53 -18.23 -11.05
N GLU A 568 -29.48 -17.43 -10.83
CA GLU A 568 -28.14 -17.94 -10.56
C GLU A 568 -28.11 -18.74 -9.24
N LEU A 569 -28.73 -18.19 -8.20
CA LEU A 569 -28.83 -18.84 -6.91
C LEU A 569 -29.66 -20.13 -6.99
N ALA A 570 -30.82 -20.08 -7.68
CA ALA A 570 -31.64 -21.25 -7.96
C ALA A 570 -30.85 -22.33 -8.74
N LEU A 571 -30.08 -21.96 -9.75
CA LEU A 571 -29.28 -22.89 -10.54
C LEU A 571 -28.27 -23.65 -9.69
N ARG A 572 -27.56 -22.93 -8.79
CA ARG A 572 -26.57 -23.55 -7.89
C ARG A 572 -27.21 -24.56 -6.94
N VAL A 573 -28.34 -24.20 -6.31
CA VAL A 573 -29.09 -25.13 -5.45
C VAL A 573 -29.63 -26.33 -6.24
N MET A 574 -30.20 -26.09 -7.43
CA MET A 574 -30.68 -27.17 -8.31
C MET A 574 -29.52 -28.11 -8.74
N THR A 575 -28.31 -27.61 -8.93
CA THR A 575 -27.13 -28.42 -9.21
C THR A 575 -26.82 -29.37 -8.05
N VAL A 576 -26.86 -28.88 -6.80
CA VAL A 576 -26.69 -29.75 -5.62
C VAL A 576 -27.75 -30.85 -5.59
N ILE A 577 -29.04 -30.50 -5.82
CA ILE A 577 -30.15 -31.48 -5.82
C ILE A 577 -30.00 -32.48 -6.98
N SER A 578 -29.57 -32.03 -8.18
CA SER A 578 -29.29 -32.92 -9.32
C SER A 578 -28.17 -33.90 -9.00
N SER A 579 -27.10 -33.46 -8.35
CA SER A 579 -26.01 -34.35 -7.91
C SER A 579 -26.50 -35.40 -6.92
N LEU A 580 -27.35 -35.03 -5.97
CA LEU A 580 -27.97 -35.98 -5.04
C LEU A 580 -28.88 -37.01 -5.76
N THR A 581 -29.61 -36.60 -6.80
CA THR A 581 -30.45 -37.54 -7.59
C THR A 581 -29.60 -38.52 -8.39
N GLN A 582 -28.52 -38.02 -9.03
CA GLN A 582 -27.56 -38.88 -9.74
C GLN A 582 -26.85 -39.85 -8.77
N TYR A 583 -26.50 -39.39 -7.56
CA TYR A 583 -25.95 -40.24 -6.53
C TYR A 583 -26.93 -41.34 -6.09
N ALA A 584 -28.21 -41.03 -5.92
CA ALA A 584 -29.25 -42.03 -5.63
C ALA A 584 -29.36 -43.08 -6.75
N ALA A 585 -29.35 -42.69 -8.01
CA ALA A 585 -29.39 -43.58 -9.16
C ALA A 585 -28.14 -44.48 -9.22
N TRP A 586 -26.96 -43.95 -8.90
CA TRP A 586 -25.70 -44.70 -8.85
C TRP A 586 -25.69 -45.75 -7.73
N LEU A 587 -26.22 -45.45 -6.53
CA LEU A 587 -26.31 -46.40 -5.41
C LEU A 587 -27.23 -47.59 -5.69
N GLY A 588 -28.24 -47.41 -6.54
CA GLY A 588 -29.26 -48.38 -6.85
C GLY A 588 -30.32 -48.57 -5.74
N PRO A 589 -31.37 -49.35 -6.00
CA PRO A 589 -32.57 -49.41 -5.14
C PRO A 589 -32.32 -49.87 -3.70
N SER A 590 -31.35 -50.75 -3.48
CA SER A 590 -31.08 -51.41 -2.17
C SER A 590 -30.26 -50.55 -1.20
N ARG A 591 -29.64 -49.46 -1.66
CA ARG A 591 -28.77 -48.57 -0.84
C ARG A 591 -29.24 -47.11 -0.83
N SER A 592 -30.32 -46.79 -1.51
CA SER A 592 -30.77 -45.41 -1.74
C SER A 592 -31.78 -44.89 -0.74
N ASP A 593 -32.20 -45.64 0.30
CA ASP A 593 -33.27 -45.22 1.20
C ASP A 593 -33.00 -43.92 1.94
N GLN A 594 -31.79 -43.73 2.46
CA GLN A 594 -31.42 -42.49 3.14
C GLN A 594 -31.41 -41.32 2.15
N VAL A 595 -30.89 -41.50 0.94
CA VAL A 595 -30.88 -40.47 -0.11
C VAL A 595 -32.29 -40.10 -0.53
N ARG A 596 -33.19 -41.10 -0.67
CA ARG A 596 -34.61 -40.87 -0.96
C ARG A 596 -35.31 -40.10 0.15
N THR A 597 -34.98 -40.36 1.40
CA THR A 597 -35.49 -39.60 2.54
C THR A 597 -35.02 -38.15 2.44
N CYS A 598 -33.74 -37.90 2.21
CA CYS A 598 -33.19 -36.55 2.00
C CYS A 598 -33.89 -35.84 0.82
N LEU A 599 -34.00 -36.50 -0.34
CA LEU A 599 -34.67 -35.96 -1.52
C LEU A 599 -36.16 -35.69 -1.29
N SER A 600 -36.87 -36.47 -0.43
CA SER A 600 -38.27 -36.21 -0.11
C SER A 600 -38.50 -34.85 0.57
N HIS A 601 -37.49 -34.29 1.21
CA HIS A 601 -37.53 -32.94 1.79
C HIS A 601 -37.23 -31.84 0.73
N LEU A 602 -36.45 -32.12 -0.31
CA LEU A 602 -36.01 -31.15 -1.32
C LEU A 602 -36.99 -31.06 -2.52
N LEU A 603 -37.52 -32.19 -2.98
CA LEU A 603 -38.33 -32.26 -4.21
C LEU A 603 -39.63 -31.44 -4.19
N PRO A 604 -40.35 -31.26 -3.08
CA PRO A 604 -41.50 -30.37 -3.03
C PRO A 604 -41.15 -28.93 -3.46
N ALA A 605 -40.04 -28.39 -2.97
CA ALA A 605 -39.59 -27.04 -3.32
C ALA A 605 -39.21 -26.94 -4.81
N VAL A 606 -38.63 -27.98 -5.40
CA VAL A 606 -38.34 -28.03 -6.84
C VAL A 606 -39.64 -27.98 -7.65
N ARG A 607 -40.68 -28.69 -7.22
CA ARG A 607 -42.01 -28.64 -7.88
C ARG A 607 -42.64 -27.26 -7.79
N GLU A 608 -42.62 -26.65 -6.62
CA GLU A 608 -43.14 -25.30 -6.42
C GLU A 608 -42.39 -24.28 -7.29
N PHE A 609 -41.07 -24.39 -7.37
CA PHE A 609 -40.25 -23.55 -8.26
C PHE A 609 -40.73 -23.71 -9.71
N VAL A 610 -40.84 -24.93 -10.24
CA VAL A 610 -41.29 -25.18 -11.62
C VAL A 610 -42.70 -24.62 -11.85
N GLN A 611 -43.63 -24.82 -10.91
CA GLN A 611 -45.00 -24.27 -11.01
C GLN A 611 -45.01 -22.74 -11.00
N ALA A 612 -44.15 -22.10 -10.18
CA ALA A 612 -44.03 -20.65 -10.15
C ALA A 612 -43.47 -20.11 -11.49
N GLN A 613 -42.49 -20.79 -12.05
CA GLN A 613 -41.86 -20.38 -13.31
C GLN A 613 -42.77 -20.61 -14.54
N HIS A 614 -43.66 -21.61 -14.54
CA HIS A 614 -44.65 -21.79 -15.61
C HIS A 614 -45.66 -20.63 -15.70
N LYS A 615 -45.86 -19.91 -14.61
CA LYS A 615 -46.74 -18.72 -14.57
C LYS A 615 -46.00 -17.44 -14.98
N ALA A 616 -44.67 -17.46 -15.02
CA ALA A 616 -43.86 -16.32 -15.38
C ALA A 616 -43.62 -16.30 -16.89
N THR A 617 -43.82 -15.14 -17.53
CA THR A 617 -43.62 -14.94 -18.98
C THR A 617 -42.19 -14.59 -19.36
N SER A 618 -41.24 -14.76 -18.46
CA SER A 618 -39.83 -14.40 -18.69
C SER A 618 -39.14 -15.34 -19.69
N THR A 619 -38.26 -14.78 -20.52
CA THR A 619 -37.48 -15.51 -21.55
C THR A 619 -35.97 -15.51 -21.25
N GLU A 620 -35.56 -15.25 -20.01
CA GLU A 620 -34.14 -15.18 -19.64
C GLU A 620 -33.41 -16.51 -19.84
N PRO A 621 -32.17 -16.48 -20.38
CA PRO A 621 -31.39 -17.70 -20.63
C PRO A 621 -31.15 -18.55 -19.36
N LEU A 622 -30.84 -17.90 -18.23
CA LEU A 622 -30.64 -18.59 -16.94
C LEU A 622 -31.91 -19.29 -16.44
N GLN A 623 -33.07 -18.68 -16.62
CA GLN A 623 -34.35 -19.34 -16.28
C GLN A 623 -34.54 -20.66 -17.04
N LYS A 624 -34.23 -20.68 -18.35
CA LYS A 624 -34.30 -21.90 -19.16
C LYS A 624 -33.34 -22.99 -18.68
N GLN A 625 -32.14 -22.59 -18.25
CA GLN A 625 -31.15 -23.53 -17.71
C GLN A 625 -31.64 -24.14 -16.40
N VAL A 626 -32.17 -23.32 -15.46
CA VAL A 626 -32.70 -23.81 -14.19
C VAL A 626 -33.87 -24.78 -14.41
N LEU A 627 -34.78 -24.46 -15.33
CA LEU A 627 -35.90 -25.34 -15.71
C LEU A 627 -35.43 -26.64 -16.33
N ALA A 628 -34.39 -26.61 -17.17
CA ALA A 628 -33.81 -27.81 -17.77
C ALA A 628 -33.25 -28.75 -16.67
N VAL A 629 -32.48 -28.19 -15.71
CA VAL A 629 -31.94 -28.96 -14.57
C VAL A 629 -33.09 -29.51 -13.71
N ALA A 630 -34.13 -28.72 -13.43
CA ALA A 630 -35.29 -29.19 -12.66
C ALA A 630 -36.01 -30.35 -13.35
N LEU A 631 -36.17 -30.33 -14.68
CA LEU A 631 -36.74 -31.42 -15.46
C LEU A 631 -35.87 -32.67 -15.44
N ASP A 632 -34.56 -32.53 -15.54
CA ASP A 632 -33.59 -33.63 -15.44
C ASP A 632 -33.65 -34.32 -14.08
N ILE A 633 -33.79 -33.55 -12.99
CA ILE A 633 -34.02 -34.09 -11.62
C ILE A 633 -35.25 -35.01 -11.60
N PHE A 634 -36.39 -34.60 -12.18
CA PHE A 634 -37.58 -35.43 -12.20
C PHE A 634 -37.43 -36.66 -13.11
N GLN A 635 -36.75 -36.55 -14.24
CA GLN A 635 -36.53 -37.70 -15.14
C GLN A 635 -35.59 -38.74 -14.52
N THR A 636 -34.63 -38.34 -13.71
CA THR A 636 -33.69 -39.24 -13.03
C THR A 636 -34.34 -40.02 -11.89
N ILE A 637 -35.40 -39.50 -11.28
CA ILE A 637 -36.09 -40.13 -10.13
C ILE A 637 -37.24 -41.04 -10.56
N THR A 638 -37.82 -40.78 -11.76
CA THR A 638 -38.88 -41.63 -12.33
C THR A 638 -38.33 -42.87 -12.97
#